data_dc909af598906d24b2b49eb6a9d0905f
#
_entry.id   dc909af598906d24b2b49eb6a9d0905f
#
_cell.length_a   1.000
_cell.length_b   1.000
_cell.length_c   1.000
_cell.angle_alpha   90.00
_cell.angle_beta   90.00
_cell.angle_gamma   90.00
#
_symmetry.space_group_name_H-M   'P 1'
#
loop_
_entity.id
_entity.type
_entity.pdbx_description
1 polymer ?
#
loop_
_entity_poly.entity_id
_entity_poly.type
_entity_poly.pdbx_seq_one_letter_code
_entity_poly.pdbx_strand_id
1 'polypeptide(L)'
;MVQKYQSPVRVYKYPFELVMAAYERRFPTCPMIPVFLGSDTVSEYKSEDGAEHVIERRCRLNVDAPYLLKKIIGVDFVYFIQKNSLDRRQRTLKIEAYNESFSTRVGIKENCTYSVHPENPDWTCFEQSASLDVKSFFGFESAVEKLAMKQYSQNISKGKEVIEYYINELLKENVTYIPPFEDKPGTEGSGDAKAPTLRDSMRKKSLGEKVTSPSGTSESLATQDANFKLESEYIERCLGSLTPYQESCLVMLKKWITEAHQGKVPSDQMLVRFLQAQDFNLEKAREMLCQSLVWRKKYQVDRILSTYDLPTVVREYFPGGWHHHDKDGRPMYILRLGQVDMKGFIKSIGEQGLVKLTLHLCEEGLKRTEEATHKAGKPISAWTCLLDLEGLNMRHLWRPGMRALLHIIEMVESNYPETMGRCLVVRAPRVFPILWALVGTFINDNTRSKFTFFADTGTTAPPGLAEFVDPSYLPDFLGGSCQTSIPDGGLIPKTFYMSEEDYEREKADGMHLFDDTMYHSVSLARGQVHEVVINVADQGSVICWDFDIMKEDVSFTVLHTTRELPPPKTASIESAEGDTDAEEETVGCTHSPLPLNMLTLDTPPSLLPKSWVAGVDYKTVEPCLTCHDGESVQGSHVTNASGTYILQWRHMEGPQHHPFEFPLSPHKAKVMYYYEVLKSQDYKGSVTSLQSSHSGNTCNSSSDHSSALSSCPSR
;
A
#
# COMPACT_ATOMS: atom_id res chain seq x y z
N MET A 1 -2.20 6.98 11.61
CA MET A 1 -1.16 6.69 12.67
C MET A 1 0.07 7.47 12.30
N VAL A 2 0.63 8.30 13.20
CA VAL A 2 1.79 9.15 12.87
C VAL A 2 3.01 8.28 12.62
N GLN A 3 3.55 8.32 11.40
CA GLN A 3 4.81 7.65 11.09
C GLN A 3 5.98 8.50 11.59
N LYS A 4 6.96 7.84 12.20
CA LYS A 4 8.17 8.51 12.72
C LYS A 4 9.41 7.91 12.08
N TYR A 5 10.35 8.77 11.73
CA TYR A 5 11.65 8.41 11.22
C TYR A 5 12.74 8.98 12.14
N GLN A 6 13.74 8.16 12.44
CA GLN A 6 14.95 8.56 13.15
C GLN A 6 16.15 8.14 12.31
N SER A 7 17.00 9.07 11.90
CA SER A 7 18.21 8.72 11.18
C SER A 7 19.28 8.19 12.15
N PRO A 8 20.19 7.32 11.70
CA PRO A 8 21.45 7.10 12.38
C PRO A 8 22.22 8.43 12.52
N VAL A 9 22.98 8.58 13.59
CA VAL A 9 23.87 9.74 13.80
C VAL A 9 24.91 9.74 12.66
N ARG A 10 24.99 10.84 11.94
CA ARG A 10 25.99 11.04 10.87
C ARG A 10 27.12 11.88 11.39
N VAL A 11 28.34 11.52 11.05
CA VAL A 11 29.55 12.24 11.47
C VAL A 11 30.21 12.87 10.26
N TYR A 12 30.42 14.19 10.35
CA TYR A 12 31.29 14.95 9.44
C TYR A 12 32.67 15.11 10.10
N LYS A 13 33.72 14.70 9.42
CA LYS A 13 35.10 14.79 9.93
C LYS A 13 35.67 16.20 9.73
N TYR A 14 34.88 17.22 10.08
CA TYR A 14 35.19 18.64 9.98
C TYR A 14 34.68 19.37 11.22
N PRO A 15 35.39 20.48 11.62
CA PRO A 15 34.95 21.29 12.76
C PRO A 15 33.58 21.90 12.55
N PHE A 16 32.86 22.06 13.68
CA PHE A 16 31.49 22.57 13.70
C PHE A 16 31.34 23.89 12.92
N GLU A 17 32.25 24.82 13.09
CA GLU A 17 32.22 26.15 12.44
C GLU A 17 32.31 26.05 10.93
N LEU A 18 33.14 25.17 10.41
CA LEU A 18 33.28 24.94 8.98
C LEU A 18 32.00 24.27 8.41
N VAL A 19 31.41 23.31 9.12
CA VAL A 19 30.16 22.67 8.73
C VAL A 19 29.02 23.69 8.75
N MET A 20 28.96 24.61 9.72
CA MET A 20 27.95 25.67 9.78
C MET A 20 28.11 26.67 8.64
N ALA A 21 29.32 27.07 8.28
CA ALA A 21 29.56 27.93 7.12
C ALA A 21 29.08 27.24 5.82
N ALA A 22 29.36 25.97 5.64
CA ALA A 22 28.90 25.19 4.50
C ALA A 22 27.34 25.07 4.51
N TYR A 23 26.76 24.87 5.67
CA TYR A 23 25.31 24.81 5.83
C TYR A 23 24.63 26.11 5.39
N GLU A 24 25.15 27.27 5.77
CA GLU A 24 24.57 28.57 5.43
C GLU A 24 24.69 28.91 3.94
N ARG A 25 25.75 28.45 3.25
CA ARG A 25 25.97 28.71 1.82
C ARG A 25 24.90 28.12 0.90
N ARG A 26 24.12 27.18 1.37
CA ARG A 26 23.03 26.59 0.58
C ARG A 26 21.80 27.48 0.45
N PHE A 27 21.78 28.63 1.10
CA PHE A 27 20.69 29.59 1.03
C PHE A 27 21.09 30.86 0.27
N PRO A 28 20.15 31.54 -0.43
CA PRO A 28 18.69 31.26 -0.51
C PRO A 28 18.34 30.18 -1.54
N THR A 29 19.27 29.68 -2.34
CA THR A 29 19.04 28.66 -3.38
C THR A 29 20.12 27.59 -3.32
N CYS A 30 19.76 26.33 -3.58
CA CYS A 30 20.69 25.21 -3.55
C CYS A 30 20.62 24.41 -4.86
N PRO A 31 21.61 24.56 -5.78
CA PRO A 31 21.61 23.81 -7.05
C PRO A 31 21.66 22.28 -6.89
N MET A 32 22.20 21.81 -5.77
CA MET A 32 22.29 20.38 -5.46
C MET A 32 20.94 19.75 -5.05
N ILE A 33 19.92 20.59 -4.79
CA ILE A 33 18.57 20.14 -4.43
C ILE A 33 17.58 20.73 -5.45
N PRO A 34 17.34 20.06 -6.59
CA PRO A 34 16.51 20.61 -7.67
C PRO A 34 15.08 20.95 -7.26
N VAL A 35 14.53 20.25 -6.25
CA VAL A 35 13.19 20.52 -5.71
C VAL A 35 13.14 21.79 -4.85
N PHE A 36 14.28 22.30 -4.36
CA PHE A 36 14.37 23.51 -3.56
C PHE A 36 14.49 24.74 -4.47
N LEU A 37 13.39 25.46 -4.66
CA LEU A 37 13.33 26.62 -5.55
C LEU A 37 13.89 27.89 -4.94
N GLY A 38 13.95 27.97 -3.61
CA GLY A 38 14.49 29.10 -2.87
C GLY A 38 13.85 29.28 -1.52
N SER A 39 14.37 30.26 -0.77
CA SER A 39 13.82 30.63 0.54
C SER A 39 13.85 32.14 0.75
N ASP A 40 12.84 32.64 1.45
CA ASP A 40 12.73 34.02 1.91
C ASP A 40 12.88 34.03 3.45
N THR A 41 13.64 34.97 3.99
CA THR A 41 13.77 35.15 5.44
C THR A 41 12.52 35.85 5.97
N VAL A 42 11.81 35.17 6.90
CA VAL A 42 10.60 35.67 7.56
C VAL A 42 10.97 36.50 8.79
N SER A 43 11.88 35.97 9.59
CA SER A 43 12.41 36.66 10.77
C SER A 43 13.87 36.30 11.02
N GLU A 44 14.60 37.24 11.59
CA GLU A 44 15.99 37.05 11.98
C GLU A 44 16.24 37.74 13.33
N TYR A 45 16.83 37.00 14.25
CA TYR A 45 17.25 37.50 15.55
C TYR A 45 18.72 37.15 15.75
N LYS A 46 19.51 38.15 16.16
CA LYS A 46 20.90 37.98 16.58
C LYS A 46 21.05 38.60 17.97
N SER A 47 21.67 37.87 18.89
CA SER A 47 22.07 38.41 20.19
C SER A 47 23.11 39.55 19.99
N GLU A 48 23.17 40.52 20.93
CA GLU A 48 24.07 41.66 20.87
C GLU A 48 25.56 41.26 20.77
N ASP A 49 25.90 40.13 21.43
CA ASP A 49 27.25 39.55 21.41
C ASP A 49 27.50 38.65 20.19
N GLY A 50 26.49 38.33 19.40
CA GLY A 50 26.56 37.48 18.22
C GLY A 50 26.68 35.99 18.51
N ALA A 51 26.47 35.55 19.77
CA ALA A 51 26.53 34.15 20.15
C ALA A 51 25.31 33.35 19.69
N GLU A 52 24.12 33.95 19.75
CA GLU A 52 22.88 33.33 19.33
C GLU A 52 22.40 33.94 18.01
N HIS A 53 22.00 33.09 17.09
CA HIS A 53 21.44 33.50 15.80
C HIS A 53 20.25 32.59 15.44
N VAL A 54 19.07 33.17 15.42
CA VAL A 54 17.83 32.49 15.07
C VAL A 54 17.31 33.08 13.77
N ILE A 55 17.12 32.21 12.76
CA ILE A 55 16.59 32.61 11.46
C ILE A 55 15.38 31.73 11.16
N GLU A 56 14.29 32.33 10.82
CA GLU A 56 13.11 31.66 10.29
C GLU A 56 12.98 31.97 8.80
N ARG A 57 12.91 30.91 7.98
CA ARG A 57 12.82 31.00 6.53
C ARG A 57 11.55 30.31 6.04
N ARG A 58 10.93 30.91 5.03
CA ARG A 58 9.87 30.30 4.25
C ARG A 58 10.48 29.71 2.99
N CYS A 59 10.60 28.39 2.96
CA CYS A 59 11.21 27.64 1.88
C CYS A 59 10.15 27.23 0.85
N ARG A 60 10.44 27.50 -0.44
CA ARG A 60 9.59 27.12 -1.56
C ARG A 60 10.14 25.88 -2.22
N LEU A 61 9.36 24.82 -2.25
CA LEU A 61 9.71 23.53 -2.85
C LEU A 61 8.82 23.24 -4.05
N ASN A 62 9.41 22.82 -5.16
CA ASN A 62 8.66 22.26 -6.28
C ASN A 62 8.15 20.89 -5.88
N VAL A 63 6.84 20.69 -5.96
CA VAL A 63 6.27 19.37 -5.78
C VAL A 63 6.46 18.62 -7.07
N ASP A 64 7.32 17.62 -7.06
CA ASP A 64 7.44 16.67 -8.16
C ASP A 64 6.25 15.69 -8.11
N ALA A 65 5.06 16.26 -8.34
CA ALA A 65 3.80 15.52 -8.39
C ALA A 65 3.27 15.53 -9.82
N PRO A 66 2.59 14.45 -10.26
CA PRO A 66 1.91 14.42 -11.54
C PRO A 66 1.02 15.65 -11.74
N TYR A 67 0.99 16.20 -12.97
CA TYR A 67 0.27 17.43 -13.34
C TYR A 67 -1.16 17.50 -12.80
N LEU A 68 -1.85 16.36 -12.76
CA LEU A 68 -3.21 16.26 -12.22
C LEU A 68 -3.29 16.36 -10.70
N LEU A 69 -2.29 15.84 -9.99
CA LEU A 69 -2.18 16.04 -8.54
C LEU A 69 -1.92 17.53 -8.24
N LYS A 70 -1.07 18.18 -9.02
CA LYS A 70 -0.89 19.65 -8.95
C LYS A 70 -2.19 20.39 -9.20
N LYS A 71 -3.02 19.93 -10.15
CA LYS A 71 -4.32 20.54 -10.47
C LYS A 71 -5.41 20.25 -9.42
N ILE A 72 -5.41 19.05 -8.82
CA ILE A 72 -6.32 18.67 -7.71
C ILE A 72 -5.92 19.39 -6.43
N ILE A 73 -4.62 19.55 -6.20
CA ILE A 73 -4.04 20.24 -5.06
C ILE A 73 -4.13 21.77 -5.26
N GLY A 74 -4.19 22.23 -6.51
CA GLY A 74 -4.37 23.63 -6.86
C GLY A 74 -3.13 24.50 -6.67
N VAL A 75 -1.92 23.91 -6.56
CA VAL A 75 -0.67 24.65 -6.38
C VAL A 75 0.50 24.00 -7.10
N ASP A 76 1.39 24.86 -7.62
CA ASP A 76 2.63 24.44 -8.30
C ASP A 76 3.79 24.22 -7.33
N PHE A 77 3.72 24.76 -6.12
CA PHE A 77 4.76 24.66 -5.10
C PHE A 77 4.16 24.49 -3.71
N VAL A 78 4.95 23.92 -2.81
CA VAL A 78 4.64 23.85 -1.37
C VAL A 78 5.59 24.73 -0.58
N TYR A 79 5.09 25.27 0.51
CA TYR A 79 5.86 26.07 1.43
C TYR A 79 6.11 25.32 2.72
N PHE A 80 7.37 25.40 3.18
CA PHE A 80 7.81 24.92 4.48
C PHE A 80 8.37 26.10 5.28
N ILE A 81 8.03 26.14 6.54
CA ILE A 81 8.69 27.03 7.49
C ILE A 81 9.83 26.28 8.12
N GLN A 82 11.02 26.88 8.08
CA GLN A 82 12.23 26.32 8.66
C GLN A 82 12.84 27.33 9.64
N LYS A 83 12.93 26.93 10.90
CA LYS A 83 13.55 27.72 11.97
C LYS A 83 14.91 27.13 12.31
N ASN A 84 15.93 27.94 12.18
CA ASN A 84 17.33 27.60 12.50
C ASN A 84 17.73 28.37 13.75
N SER A 85 18.09 27.65 14.81
CA SER A 85 18.54 28.22 16.08
C SER A 85 19.99 27.83 16.30
N LEU A 86 20.92 28.71 15.97
CA LEU A 86 22.37 28.53 16.13
C LEU A 86 22.81 29.14 17.45
N ASP A 87 23.37 28.31 18.33
CA ASP A 87 24.08 28.70 19.53
C ASP A 87 25.58 28.44 19.33
N ARG A 88 26.35 29.50 19.21
CA ARG A 88 27.82 29.43 18.96
C ARG A 88 28.62 29.08 20.20
N ARG A 89 28.09 29.42 21.41
CA ARG A 89 28.73 29.06 22.68
C ARG A 89 28.65 27.57 22.91
N GLN A 90 27.43 27.00 22.71
CA GLN A 90 27.20 25.55 22.86
C GLN A 90 27.63 24.76 21.63
N ARG A 91 28.02 25.47 20.56
CA ARG A 91 28.36 24.86 19.26
C ARG A 91 27.27 23.89 18.80
N THR A 92 26.03 24.38 18.81
CA THR A 92 24.84 23.61 18.40
C THR A 92 23.99 24.38 17.43
N LEU A 93 23.48 23.71 16.41
CA LEU A 93 22.44 24.24 15.51
C LEU A 93 21.22 23.31 15.59
N LYS A 94 20.09 23.84 16.03
CA LYS A 94 18.81 23.16 15.99
C LYS A 94 17.99 23.70 14.83
N ILE A 95 17.41 22.78 14.06
CA ILE A 95 16.59 23.08 12.91
C ILE A 95 15.24 22.43 13.13
N GLU A 96 14.18 23.25 13.10
CA GLU A 96 12.79 22.79 13.14
C GLU A 96 12.15 23.18 11.81
N ALA A 97 11.63 22.20 11.08
CA ALA A 97 10.93 22.46 9.84
C ALA A 97 9.54 21.82 9.84
N TYR A 98 8.57 22.53 9.28
CA TYR A 98 7.21 22.02 9.12
C TYR A 98 6.57 22.59 7.85
N ASN A 99 5.63 21.84 7.27
CA ASN A 99 4.91 22.30 6.10
C ASN A 99 3.85 23.36 6.47
N GLU A 100 3.87 24.48 5.77
CA GLU A 100 2.81 25.50 5.82
C GLU A 100 1.67 25.10 4.88
N SER A 101 2.02 24.72 3.64
CA SER A 101 1.05 24.26 2.66
C SER A 101 0.49 22.90 3.06
N PHE A 102 -0.84 22.74 2.95
CA PHE A 102 -1.58 21.48 3.25
C PHE A 102 -1.47 20.98 4.69
N SER A 103 -1.03 21.79 5.64
CA SER A 103 -0.88 21.41 7.06
C SER A 103 -2.18 20.87 7.69
N THR A 104 -3.34 21.19 7.11
CA THR A 104 -4.63 20.63 7.49
C THR A 104 -4.88 19.19 7.02
N ARG A 105 -4.19 18.75 5.96
CA ARG A 105 -4.34 17.40 5.36
C ARG A 105 -3.15 16.52 5.65
N VAL A 106 -1.95 17.10 5.60
CA VAL A 106 -0.69 16.40 5.81
C VAL A 106 0.16 17.23 6.76
N GLY A 107 0.50 16.70 7.91
CA GLY A 107 1.41 17.31 8.89
C GLY A 107 2.81 16.69 8.72
N ILE A 108 3.79 17.50 8.32
CA ILE A 108 5.19 17.09 8.26
C ILE A 108 5.94 17.93 9.29
N LYS A 109 6.69 17.27 10.18
CA LYS A 109 7.60 17.94 11.11
C LYS A 109 8.96 17.27 11.05
N GLU A 110 9.99 18.06 10.94
CA GLU A 110 11.37 17.61 10.89
C GLU A 110 12.17 18.36 11.94
N ASN A 111 12.98 17.64 12.71
CA ASN A 111 13.92 18.21 13.67
C ASN A 111 15.31 17.68 13.34
N CYS A 112 16.24 18.59 13.16
CA CYS A 112 17.65 18.25 12.93
C CYS A 112 18.51 18.97 13.97
N THR A 113 19.60 18.31 14.37
CA THR A 113 20.58 18.90 15.30
C THR A 113 21.98 18.63 14.78
N TYR A 114 22.75 19.70 14.65
CA TYR A 114 24.20 19.62 14.50
C TYR A 114 24.85 19.94 15.86
N SER A 115 25.85 19.15 16.25
CA SER A 115 26.58 19.31 17.50
C SER A 115 28.01 18.82 17.33
N VAL A 116 28.88 19.22 18.23
CA VAL A 116 30.27 18.71 18.29
C VAL A 116 30.25 17.24 18.67
N HIS A 117 31.12 16.44 18.05
CA HIS A 117 31.27 15.04 18.38
C HIS A 117 31.80 14.86 19.82
N PRO A 118 31.20 14.01 20.66
CA PRO A 118 31.54 13.91 22.08
C PRO A 118 33.00 13.49 22.35
N GLU A 119 33.58 12.69 21.45
CA GLU A 119 34.94 12.17 21.59
C GLU A 119 36.00 12.92 20.77
N ASN A 120 35.57 13.74 19.79
CA ASN A 120 36.49 14.48 18.93
C ASN A 120 35.96 15.89 18.61
N PRO A 121 36.51 16.94 19.20
CA PRO A 121 36.04 18.33 19.04
C PRO A 121 36.19 18.88 17.61
N ASP A 122 36.99 18.24 16.75
CA ASP A 122 37.19 18.60 15.35
C ASP A 122 36.16 17.91 14.42
N TRP A 123 35.23 17.17 14.96
CA TRP A 123 34.19 16.49 14.20
C TRP A 123 32.80 17.01 14.59
N THR A 124 31.87 16.92 13.66
CA THR A 124 30.48 17.37 13.84
C THR A 124 29.53 16.21 13.68
N CYS A 125 28.66 16.01 14.67
CA CYS A 125 27.54 15.08 14.61
C CYS A 125 26.31 15.75 14.01
N PHE A 126 25.52 14.98 13.28
CA PHE A 126 24.22 15.37 12.75
C PHE A 126 23.17 14.31 13.07
N GLU A 127 22.11 14.72 13.72
CA GLU A 127 20.94 13.89 14.04
C GLU A 127 19.72 14.46 13.34
N GLN A 128 18.84 13.59 12.85
CA GLN A 128 17.63 13.99 12.14
C GLN A 128 16.48 13.08 12.52
N SER A 129 15.36 13.68 12.89
CA SER A 129 14.09 12.99 13.12
C SER A 129 12.98 13.67 12.33
N ALA A 130 12.04 12.89 11.83
CA ALA A 130 10.87 13.40 11.14
C ALA A 130 9.62 12.67 11.58
N SER A 131 8.49 13.36 11.52
CA SER A 131 7.17 12.78 11.69
C SER A 131 6.27 13.19 10.55
N LEU A 132 5.51 12.22 10.04
CA LEU A 132 4.51 12.41 9.00
C LEU A 132 3.15 11.96 9.54
N ASP A 133 2.17 12.83 9.41
CA ASP A 133 0.79 12.61 9.81
C ASP A 133 -0.13 12.96 8.65
N VAL A 134 -0.64 11.96 7.94
CA VAL A 134 -1.61 12.17 6.86
C VAL A 134 -3.01 12.10 7.45
N LYS A 135 -3.62 13.29 7.62
CA LYS A 135 -4.91 13.45 8.31
C LYS A 135 -6.11 13.13 7.43
N SER A 136 -6.00 13.31 6.13
CA SER A 136 -7.08 13.05 5.18
C SER A 136 -6.55 12.86 3.77
N PHE A 137 -6.63 11.63 3.27
CA PHE A 137 -6.27 11.28 1.89
C PHE A 137 -7.18 10.17 1.34
N PHE A 138 -8.48 10.44 1.27
CA PHE A 138 -9.49 9.53 0.69
C PHE A 138 -9.50 8.11 1.30
N GLY A 139 -9.00 7.93 2.54
CA GLY A 139 -8.88 6.65 3.22
C GLY A 139 -7.62 5.83 2.89
N PHE A 140 -6.67 6.44 2.20
CA PHE A 140 -5.36 5.84 1.88
C PHE A 140 -4.23 6.40 2.75
N GLU A 141 -4.57 7.03 3.90
CA GLU A 141 -3.64 7.76 4.75
C GLU A 141 -2.42 6.92 5.12
N SER A 142 -2.63 5.70 5.60
CA SER A 142 -1.53 4.79 6.02
C SER A 142 -0.62 4.37 4.86
N ALA A 143 -1.18 4.17 3.66
CA ALA A 143 -0.40 3.81 2.48
C ALA A 143 0.44 5.01 1.98
N VAL A 144 -0.17 6.21 1.96
CA VAL A 144 0.52 7.46 1.61
C VAL A 144 1.63 7.78 2.62
N GLU A 145 1.37 7.58 3.93
CA GLU A 145 2.37 7.74 4.99
C GLU A 145 3.59 6.83 4.77
N LYS A 146 3.36 5.53 4.54
CA LYS A 146 4.45 4.56 4.29
C LYS A 146 5.27 4.94 3.06
N LEU A 147 4.59 5.33 1.97
CA LEU A 147 5.25 5.72 0.72
C LEU A 147 6.06 6.99 0.91
N ALA A 148 5.47 8.03 1.52
CA ALA A 148 6.15 9.30 1.77
C ALA A 148 7.34 9.12 2.71
N MET A 149 7.25 8.26 3.72
CA MET A 149 8.37 7.92 4.59
C MET A 149 9.46 7.14 3.86
N LYS A 150 9.10 6.23 2.94
CA LYS A 150 10.08 5.53 2.08
C LYS A 150 10.83 6.51 1.20
N GLN A 151 10.14 7.42 0.51
CA GLN A 151 10.78 8.47 -0.31
C GLN A 151 11.62 9.43 0.53
N TYR A 152 11.13 9.82 1.70
CA TYR A 152 11.86 10.67 2.64
C TYR A 152 13.16 9.99 3.08
N SER A 153 13.14 8.72 3.46
CA SER A 153 14.33 7.98 3.86
C SER A 153 15.36 7.83 2.73
N GLN A 154 14.91 7.67 1.49
CA GLN A 154 15.79 7.62 0.31
C GLN A 154 16.45 8.98 0.00
N ASN A 155 15.73 10.09 0.18
CA ASN A 155 16.25 11.42 -0.10
C ASN A 155 17.19 11.96 1.00
N ILE A 156 17.06 11.46 2.23
CA ILE A 156 17.92 11.86 3.36
C ILE A 156 19.40 11.56 3.10
N SER A 157 19.73 10.47 2.40
CA SER A 157 21.12 10.13 2.07
C SER A 157 21.83 11.26 1.31
N LYS A 158 21.12 11.94 0.42
CA LYS A 158 21.62 13.06 -0.38
C LYS A 158 22.00 14.30 0.45
N GLY A 159 21.38 14.47 1.63
CA GLY A 159 21.68 15.62 2.50
C GLY A 159 23.13 15.69 2.97
N LYS A 160 23.82 14.55 3.10
CA LYS A 160 25.25 14.51 3.44
C LYS A 160 26.11 15.03 2.28
N GLU A 161 25.81 14.59 1.07
CA GLU A 161 26.54 14.99 -0.15
C GLU A 161 26.46 16.50 -0.39
N VAL A 162 25.32 17.11 -0.07
CA VAL A 162 25.14 18.57 -0.19
C VAL A 162 26.08 19.33 0.74
N ILE A 163 26.17 18.95 2.00
CA ILE A 163 27.06 19.61 2.97
C ILE A 163 28.53 19.38 2.60
N GLU A 164 28.90 18.16 2.21
CA GLU A 164 30.27 17.85 1.76
C GLU A 164 30.65 18.60 0.50
N TYR A 165 29.70 18.82 -0.43
CA TYR A 165 29.93 19.67 -1.60
C TYR A 165 30.31 21.11 -1.19
N TYR A 166 29.56 21.78 -0.32
CA TYR A 166 29.82 23.12 0.13
C TYR A 166 31.08 23.23 1.02
N ILE A 167 31.41 22.18 1.78
CA ILE A 167 32.70 22.10 2.48
C ILE A 167 33.83 22.09 1.47
N ASN A 168 33.74 21.31 0.40
CA ASN A 168 34.75 21.27 -0.65
C ASN A 168 34.91 22.62 -1.40
N GLU A 169 33.80 23.34 -1.57
CA GLU A 169 33.86 24.70 -2.14
C GLU A 169 34.61 25.67 -1.20
N LEU A 170 34.35 25.64 0.11
CA LEU A 170 35.10 26.42 1.10
C LEU A 170 36.56 26.07 1.12
N LEU A 171 36.92 24.79 1.01
CA LEU A 171 38.32 24.34 0.96
C LEU A 171 39.03 24.83 -0.32
N LYS A 172 38.32 24.87 -1.47
CA LYS A 172 38.85 25.44 -2.72
C LYS A 172 39.14 26.97 -2.61
N GLU A 173 38.34 27.67 -1.79
CA GLU A 173 38.54 29.08 -1.47
C GLU A 173 39.61 29.32 -0.40
N ASN A 174 40.34 28.26 0.01
CA ASN A 174 41.34 28.28 1.08
C ASN A 174 40.76 28.56 2.49
N VAL A 175 39.44 28.37 2.69
CA VAL A 175 38.81 28.45 4.01
C VAL A 175 38.92 27.09 4.66
N THR A 176 40.01 26.81 5.35
CA THR A 176 40.27 25.51 6.00
C THR A 176 39.93 25.49 7.49
N TYR A 177 39.82 26.66 8.09
CA TYR A 177 39.55 26.82 9.52
C TYR A 177 38.74 28.08 9.81
N ILE A 178 37.77 27.99 10.64
CA ILE A 178 36.96 29.08 11.19
C ILE A 178 37.10 28.99 12.71
N PRO A 179 37.53 30.06 13.41
CA PRO A 179 37.71 30.00 14.86
C PRO A 179 36.36 29.83 15.57
N PRO A 180 36.33 29.07 16.66
CA PRO A 180 35.15 28.99 17.54
C PRO A 180 34.81 30.40 18.08
N PHE A 181 33.53 30.53 18.47
CA PHE A 181 33.07 31.76 19.11
C PHE A 181 33.72 31.92 20.48
N GLU A 182 34.36 33.10 20.72
CA GLU A 182 34.94 33.47 22.02
C GLU A 182 34.10 34.62 22.63
N ASP A 183 33.73 34.47 23.91
CA ASP A 183 33.09 35.55 24.64
C ASP A 183 34.06 36.75 24.73
N LYS A 184 33.62 37.91 24.29
CA LYS A 184 34.41 39.13 24.49
C LYS A 184 34.52 39.36 26.02
N PRO A 185 35.75 39.41 26.57
CA PRO A 185 35.91 39.69 28.00
C PRO A 185 35.34 41.08 28.27
N GLY A 186 34.45 41.13 29.27
CA GLY A 186 33.88 42.38 29.78
C GLY A 186 35.00 43.31 30.21
N THR A 187 34.90 44.56 29.84
CA THR A 187 35.81 45.67 30.18
C THR A 187 35.82 45.85 31.69
N GLU A 188 36.80 45.26 32.40
CA GLU A 188 37.25 45.69 33.73
C GLU A 188 38.76 45.53 33.80
N GLY A 189 39.47 46.70 33.91
CA GLY A 189 40.67 46.95 34.63
C GLY A 189 42.00 46.41 34.11
N SER A 190 42.72 47.29 33.42
CA SER A 190 44.19 47.39 33.32
C SER A 190 45.09 46.39 34.06
N GLY A 191 46.02 45.77 33.32
CA GLY A 191 47.19 45.10 33.89
C GLY A 191 48.05 44.46 32.81
N ASP A 192 49.16 45.13 32.51
CA ASP A 192 50.23 44.70 31.60
C ASP A 192 50.70 43.27 31.81
N ALA A 193 50.82 42.48 30.75
CA ALA A 193 51.92 41.55 30.55
C ALA A 193 51.96 40.93 29.14
N LYS A 194 52.92 41.38 28.42
CA LYS A 194 53.74 40.73 27.37
C LYS A 194 53.28 39.42 26.73
N ALA A 195 53.19 39.51 25.41
CA ALA A 195 53.19 38.38 24.47
C ALA A 195 54.51 37.56 24.56
N PRO A 196 54.46 36.30 24.20
CA PRO A 196 55.56 35.64 23.49
C PRO A 196 55.13 35.15 22.10
N THR A 197 56.02 35.50 21.22
CA THR A 197 56.17 35.20 19.81
C THR A 197 56.17 33.70 19.47
N LEU A 198 55.64 33.45 18.28
CA LEU A 198 55.85 32.23 17.49
C LEU A 198 57.33 31.83 17.39
N ARG A 199 57.65 30.58 17.50
CA ARG A 199 58.50 29.84 16.55
C ARG A 199 58.68 28.37 16.91
N ASP A 200 58.59 27.57 15.84
CA ASP A 200 59.30 26.30 15.59
C ASP A 200 58.93 25.04 16.37
N SER A 201 58.32 24.10 15.68
CA SER A 201 59.11 22.94 15.25
C SER A 201 58.35 21.98 14.36
N MET A 202 58.69 22.07 13.08
CA MET A 202 58.64 20.90 12.21
C MET A 202 59.60 19.83 12.72
N ARG A 203 59.15 18.62 12.92
CA ARG A 203 60.06 17.47 12.84
C ARG A 203 59.38 16.25 12.24
N LYS A 204 59.81 15.96 11.02
CA LYS A 204 59.63 14.68 10.33
C LYS A 204 59.96 13.49 11.20
N LYS A 205 59.17 12.46 11.14
CA LYS A 205 59.66 11.09 11.23
C LYS A 205 58.89 10.20 10.28
N SER A 206 59.53 9.86 9.18
CA SER A 206 59.31 8.71 8.35
C SER A 206 59.81 7.46 9.10
N LEU A 207 59.00 6.45 9.21
CA LEU A 207 59.46 5.09 9.36
C LEU A 207 58.59 4.17 8.51
N GLY A 208 59.25 3.64 7.51
CA GLY A 208 58.73 2.55 6.73
C GLY A 208 58.87 1.23 7.52
N GLU A 209 57.84 0.45 7.47
CA GLU A 209 57.99 -0.95 7.86
C GLU A 209 57.49 -1.84 6.68
N LYS A 210 58.46 -2.57 6.16
CA LYS A 210 58.24 -3.69 5.26
C LYS A 210 57.58 -4.83 6.04
N VAL A 211 56.42 -5.27 5.62
CA VAL A 211 55.91 -6.58 6.04
C VAL A 211 56.10 -7.55 4.90
N THR A 212 56.92 -8.52 5.13
CA THR A 212 57.20 -9.70 4.31
C THR A 212 56.01 -10.62 4.30
N SER A 213 55.65 -11.06 3.07
CA SER A 213 54.69 -12.12 2.81
C SER A 213 55.16 -13.50 3.29
N PRO A 214 54.33 -14.34 3.83
CA PRO A 214 54.55 -15.78 3.79
C PRO A 214 53.82 -16.40 2.60
N SER A 215 54.59 -16.99 1.70
CA SER A 215 54.16 -17.95 0.70
C SER A 215 53.66 -19.22 1.38
N GLY A 216 52.44 -19.63 1.05
CA GLY A 216 51.94 -20.91 1.47
C GLY A 216 50.48 -21.13 1.07
N THR A 217 50.29 -22.02 0.09
CA THR A 217 49.06 -22.72 -0.29
C THR A 217 47.97 -21.92 -1.04
N SER A 218 48.17 -21.76 -2.35
CA SER A 218 47.20 -21.25 -3.30
C SER A 218 46.49 -22.33 -4.13
N GLU A 219 46.39 -23.58 -3.67
CA GLU A 219 45.76 -24.63 -4.48
C GLU A 219 44.36 -25.08 -4.01
N SER A 220 43.86 -24.65 -2.83
CA SER A 220 42.53 -25.06 -2.38
C SER A 220 41.43 -24.01 -2.60
N LEU A 221 41.78 -22.74 -2.91
CA LEU A 221 40.81 -21.68 -3.19
C LEU A 221 40.41 -21.60 -4.66
N ALA A 222 41.27 -22.06 -5.59
CA ALA A 222 40.99 -21.98 -7.02
C ALA A 222 39.94 -23.00 -7.51
N THR A 223 39.67 -24.08 -6.77
CA THR A 223 38.69 -25.11 -7.17
C THR A 223 37.26 -24.78 -6.68
N GLN A 224 37.07 -23.90 -5.69
CA GLN A 224 35.74 -23.46 -5.26
C GLN A 224 35.21 -22.27 -6.10
N ASP A 225 36.09 -21.41 -6.61
CA ASP A 225 35.69 -20.27 -7.47
C ASP A 225 35.34 -20.71 -8.91
N ALA A 226 35.81 -21.86 -9.37
CA ALA A 226 35.49 -22.37 -10.71
C ALA A 226 33.99 -22.74 -10.87
N ASN A 227 33.31 -23.12 -9.80
CA ASN A 227 31.89 -23.49 -9.82
C ASN A 227 30.91 -22.31 -9.95
N PHE A 228 31.36 -21.07 -9.78
CA PHE A 228 30.52 -19.87 -9.88
C PHE A 228 30.78 -19.04 -11.13
N LYS A 229 31.77 -19.43 -11.96
CA LYS A 229 32.06 -18.74 -13.22
C LYS A 229 30.96 -19.09 -14.24
N LEU A 230 30.25 -18.10 -14.73
CA LEU A 230 29.26 -18.27 -15.79
C LEU A 230 29.93 -18.25 -17.16
N GLU A 231 29.46 -19.11 -18.08
CA GLU A 231 29.95 -19.12 -19.46
C GLU A 231 29.40 -17.91 -20.21
N SER A 232 30.24 -17.23 -21.00
CA SER A 232 29.84 -16.04 -21.75
C SER A 232 28.67 -16.30 -22.69
N GLU A 233 28.65 -17.47 -23.35
CA GLU A 233 27.56 -17.90 -24.24
C GLU A 233 26.22 -18.08 -23.47
N TYR A 234 26.27 -18.59 -22.24
CA TYR A 234 25.09 -18.70 -21.39
C TYR A 234 24.57 -17.31 -20.98
N ILE A 235 25.48 -16.38 -20.61
CA ILE A 235 25.10 -15.01 -20.24
C ILE A 235 24.39 -14.34 -21.41
N GLU A 236 24.99 -14.33 -22.61
CA GLU A 236 24.39 -13.70 -23.79
C GLU A 236 23.05 -14.29 -24.17
N ARG A 237 22.91 -15.60 -24.07
CA ARG A 237 21.70 -16.32 -24.48
C ARG A 237 20.57 -16.23 -23.45
N CYS A 238 20.87 -16.22 -22.14
CA CYS A 238 19.88 -16.35 -21.08
C CYS A 238 19.70 -15.11 -20.22
N LEU A 239 20.74 -14.27 -20.06
CA LEU A 239 20.74 -13.14 -19.13
C LEU A 239 20.88 -11.77 -19.83
N GLY A 240 21.37 -11.76 -21.07
CA GLY A 240 21.64 -10.53 -21.84
C GLY A 240 23.06 -10.04 -21.69
N SER A 241 23.32 -8.85 -22.26
CA SER A 241 24.66 -8.23 -22.17
C SER A 241 24.86 -7.65 -20.78
N LEU A 242 25.61 -8.33 -19.95
CA LEU A 242 26.03 -7.83 -18.64
C LEU A 242 27.43 -7.21 -18.78
N THR A 243 27.63 -6.06 -18.13
CA THR A 243 28.98 -5.52 -17.96
C THR A 243 29.80 -6.38 -16.99
N PRO A 244 31.14 -6.36 -17.03
CA PRO A 244 31.96 -7.13 -16.08
C PRO A 244 31.65 -6.85 -14.60
N TYR A 245 31.24 -5.62 -14.28
CA TYR A 245 30.78 -5.25 -12.94
C TYR A 245 29.47 -5.95 -12.58
N GLN A 246 28.48 -5.95 -13.49
CA GLN A 246 27.18 -6.58 -13.29
C GLN A 246 27.31 -8.10 -13.18
N GLU A 247 28.16 -8.72 -13.98
CA GLU A 247 28.49 -10.14 -13.88
C GLU A 247 29.12 -10.46 -12.51
N SER A 248 30.05 -9.64 -12.05
CA SER A 248 30.66 -9.80 -10.73
C SER A 248 29.63 -9.69 -9.60
N CYS A 249 28.67 -8.74 -9.68
CA CYS A 249 27.58 -8.62 -8.73
C CYS A 249 26.70 -9.88 -8.71
N LEU A 250 26.40 -10.44 -9.89
CA LEU A 250 25.60 -11.66 -9.99
C LEU A 250 26.31 -12.87 -9.36
N VAL A 251 27.59 -13.04 -9.64
CA VAL A 251 28.39 -14.13 -9.07
C VAL A 251 28.48 -14.00 -7.54
N MET A 252 28.72 -12.78 -7.04
CA MET A 252 28.77 -12.53 -5.60
C MET A 252 27.41 -12.78 -4.92
N LEU A 253 26.30 -12.34 -5.52
CA LEU A 253 24.95 -12.59 -4.98
C LEU A 253 24.65 -14.09 -4.98
N LYS A 254 24.97 -14.81 -6.06
CA LYS A 254 24.75 -16.25 -6.19
C LYS A 254 25.57 -17.05 -5.18
N LYS A 255 26.84 -16.70 -5.00
CA LYS A 255 27.71 -17.33 -3.99
C LYS A 255 27.13 -17.13 -2.59
N TRP A 256 26.81 -15.91 -2.24
CA TRP A 256 26.24 -15.58 -0.94
C TRP A 256 24.91 -16.32 -0.67
N ILE A 257 23.96 -16.35 -1.62
CA ILE A 257 22.68 -17.02 -1.42
C ILE A 257 22.84 -18.54 -1.31
N THR A 258 23.80 -19.12 -2.02
CA THR A 258 24.12 -20.56 -1.95
C THR A 258 24.66 -20.93 -0.57
N GLU A 259 25.46 -20.06 0.02
CA GLU A 259 26.04 -20.27 1.37
C GLU A 259 24.99 -20.00 2.49
N ALA A 260 24.15 -18.97 2.32
CA ALA A 260 23.21 -18.52 3.35
C ALA A 260 21.86 -19.25 3.34
N HIS A 261 21.42 -19.76 2.19
CA HIS A 261 20.08 -20.31 2.00
C HIS A 261 20.09 -21.83 1.93
N GLN A 262 19.38 -22.48 2.87
CA GLN A 262 19.28 -23.95 2.94
C GLN A 262 18.24 -24.55 1.96
N GLY A 263 17.73 -23.77 1.01
CA GLY A 263 16.70 -24.16 0.06
C GLY A 263 17.20 -24.23 -1.39
N LYS A 264 16.26 -24.33 -2.32
CA LYS A 264 16.56 -24.25 -3.76
C LYS A 264 17.09 -22.85 -4.07
N VAL A 265 18.28 -22.79 -4.63
CA VAL A 265 18.89 -21.52 -5.07
C VAL A 265 18.04 -20.91 -6.20
N PRO A 266 17.70 -19.62 -6.13
CA PRO A 266 16.97 -18.92 -7.18
C PRO A 266 17.71 -18.99 -8.54
N SER A 267 16.95 -18.94 -9.64
CA SER A 267 17.54 -18.91 -10.98
C SER A 267 18.38 -17.65 -11.20
N ASP A 268 19.39 -17.72 -12.06
CA ASP A 268 20.23 -16.57 -12.40
C ASP A 268 19.41 -15.41 -12.97
N GLN A 269 18.36 -15.69 -13.75
CA GLN A 269 17.41 -14.69 -14.22
C GLN A 269 16.70 -13.97 -13.07
N MET A 270 16.28 -14.69 -12.03
CA MET A 270 15.69 -14.09 -10.84
C MET A 270 16.71 -13.20 -10.12
N LEU A 271 17.94 -13.68 -9.92
CA LEU A 271 19.01 -12.90 -9.27
C LEU A 271 19.30 -11.60 -10.02
N VAL A 272 19.38 -11.67 -11.36
CA VAL A 272 19.60 -10.48 -12.22
C VAL A 272 18.46 -9.48 -12.07
N ARG A 273 17.19 -9.91 -12.03
CA ARG A 273 16.05 -8.98 -11.82
C ARG A 273 16.12 -8.23 -10.50
N PHE A 274 16.49 -8.92 -9.40
CA PHE A 274 16.67 -8.24 -8.10
C PHE A 274 17.86 -7.27 -8.10
N LEU A 275 18.95 -7.61 -8.81
CA LEU A 275 20.09 -6.70 -8.99
C LEU A 275 19.70 -5.48 -9.82
N GLN A 276 18.98 -5.66 -10.93
CA GLN A 276 18.49 -4.58 -11.79
C GLN A 276 17.55 -3.64 -11.04
N ALA A 277 16.65 -4.19 -10.23
CA ALA A 277 15.71 -3.40 -9.42
C ALA A 277 16.39 -2.50 -8.37
N GLN A 278 17.64 -2.79 -8.04
CA GLN A 278 18.44 -2.03 -7.07
C GLN A 278 19.70 -1.41 -7.71
N ASP A 279 19.68 -1.14 -9.04
CA ASP A 279 20.79 -0.55 -9.78
C ASP A 279 22.13 -1.26 -9.54
N PHE A 280 22.11 -2.58 -9.41
CA PHE A 280 23.25 -3.44 -9.04
C PHE A 280 23.92 -3.09 -7.71
N ASN A 281 23.19 -2.44 -6.80
CA ASN A 281 23.62 -2.30 -5.41
C ASN A 281 23.44 -3.65 -4.69
N LEU A 282 24.56 -4.34 -4.48
CA LEU A 282 24.57 -5.69 -3.96
C LEU A 282 23.88 -5.84 -2.59
N GLU A 283 24.11 -4.91 -1.66
CA GLU A 283 23.52 -4.97 -0.31
C GLU A 283 22.00 -4.81 -0.33
N LYS A 284 21.50 -3.83 -1.10
CA LYS A 284 20.06 -3.62 -1.24
C LYS A 284 19.37 -4.77 -1.98
N ALA A 285 20.05 -5.31 -3.02
CA ALA A 285 19.53 -6.46 -3.75
C ALA A 285 19.46 -7.72 -2.86
N ARG A 286 20.46 -7.94 -2.01
CA ARG A 286 20.45 -9.01 -0.99
C ARG A 286 19.28 -8.88 -0.02
N GLU A 287 19.09 -7.68 0.53
CA GLU A 287 18.00 -7.41 1.47
C GLU A 287 16.64 -7.68 0.82
N MET A 288 16.39 -7.13 -0.37
CA MET A 288 15.15 -7.30 -1.11
C MET A 288 14.89 -8.78 -1.46
N LEU A 289 15.93 -9.48 -1.93
CA LEU A 289 15.86 -10.91 -2.25
C LEU A 289 15.53 -11.76 -1.02
N CYS A 290 16.18 -11.50 0.12
CA CYS A 290 15.90 -12.21 1.36
C CYS A 290 14.45 -12.03 1.82
N GLN A 291 13.95 -10.81 1.81
CA GLN A 291 12.56 -10.50 2.16
C GLN A 291 11.60 -11.27 1.24
N SER A 292 11.87 -11.27 -0.06
CA SER A 292 11.06 -12.00 -1.04
C SER A 292 11.12 -13.52 -0.83
N LEU A 293 12.27 -14.11 -0.55
CA LEU A 293 12.39 -15.56 -0.33
C LEU A 293 11.66 -16.01 0.95
N VAL A 294 11.73 -15.22 2.04
CA VAL A 294 10.95 -15.47 3.26
C VAL A 294 9.45 -15.39 2.96
N TRP A 295 9.03 -14.38 2.21
CA TRP A 295 7.65 -14.19 1.78
C TRP A 295 7.18 -15.33 0.87
N ARG A 296 7.96 -15.75 -0.13
CA ARG A 296 7.65 -16.89 -1.01
C ARG A 296 7.43 -18.18 -0.21
N LYS A 297 8.29 -18.44 0.79
CA LYS A 297 8.15 -19.60 1.68
C LYS A 297 6.90 -19.53 2.53
N LYS A 298 6.61 -18.36 3.13
CA LYS A 298 5.43 -18.13 3.96
C LYS A 298 4.14 -18.42 3.19
N TYR A 299 4.04 -17.95 1.95
CA TYR A 299 2.84 -18.06 1.12
C TYR A 299 2.90 -19.20 0.11
N GLN A 300 3.86 -20.10 0.22
CA GLN A 300 4.03 -21.30 -0.61
C GLN A 300 3.98 -21.00 -2.13
N VAL A 301 4.49 -19.84 -2.53
CA VAL A 301 4.37 -19.31 -3.90
C VAL A 301 4.93 -20.26 -4.96
N ASP A 302 6.03 -20.96 -4.66
CA ASP A 302 6.70 -21.87 -5.59
C ASP A 302 5.83 -23.08 -6.00
N ARG A 303 4.72 -23.31 -5.29
CA ARG A 303 3.76 -24.39 -5.58
C ARG A 303 2.48 -23.89 -6.21
N ILE A 304 2.27 -22.59 -6.34
CA ILE A 304 0.99 -21.99 -6.74
C ILE A 304 0.47 -22.55 -8.07
N LEU A 305 1.34 -22.77 -9.05
CA LEU A 305 0.96 -23.33 -10.35
C LEU A 305 0.48 -24.80 -10.29
N SER A 306 0.82 -25.53 -9.23
CA SER A 306 0.43 -26.93 -9.05
C SER A 306 -0.67 -27.13 -8.02
N THR A 307 -0.91 -26.16 -7.14
CA THR A 307 -1.85 -26.29 -6.02
C THR A 307 -3.09 -25.40 -6.12
N TYR A 308 -3.02 -24.33 -6.92
CA TYR A 308 -4.14 -23.40 -7.09
C TYR A 308 -4.89 -23.69 -8.39
N ASP A 309 -6.08 -24.25 -8.24
CA ASP A 309 -7.02 -24.36 -9.36
C ASP A 309 -7.80 -23.07 -9.50
N LEU A 310 -7.82 -22.51 -10.71
CA LEU A 310 -8.57 -21.30 -11.00
C LEU A 310 -10.07 -21.52 -10.73
N PRO A 311 -10.71 -20.72 -9.86
CA PRO A 311 -12.14 -20.81 -9.63
C PRO A 311 -12.96 -20.63 -10.91
N THR A 312 -14.14 -21.25 -10.97
CA THR A 312 -15.03 -21.17 -12.15
C THR A 312 -15.37 -19.72 -12.49
N VAL A 313 -15.64 -18.88 -11.49
CA VAL A 313 -15.91 -17.45 -11.68
C VAL A 313 -14.74 -16.70 -12.36
N VAL A 314 -13.49 -17.10 -12.07
CA VAL A 314 -12.31 -16.51 -12.73
C VAL A 314 -12.24 -16.96 -14.19
N ARG A 315 -12.46 -18.23 -14.45
CA ARG A 315 -12.44 -18.78 -15.82
C ARG A 315 -13.52 -18.16 -16.73
N GLU A 316 -14.67 -17.84 -16.17
CA GLU A 316 -15.83 -17.34 -16.94
C GLU A 316 -15.88 -15.81 -17.03
N TYR A 317 -15.46 -15.09 -15.97
CA TYR A 317 -15.70 -13.64 -15.85
C TYR A 317 -14.43 -12.81 -15.74
N PHE A 318 -13.23 -13.40 -15.54
CA PHE A 318 -12.03 -12.58 -15.41
C PHE A 318 -11.52 -12.18 -16.81
N PRO A 319 -11.59 -10.89 -17.20
CA PRO A 319 -11.29 -10.46 -18.56
C PRO A 319 -9.78 -10.24 -18.76
N GLY A 320 -8.99 -11.22 -18.38
CA GLY A 320 -7.55 -11.21 -18.54
C GLY A 320 -6.99 -12.57 -18.92
N GLY A 321 -5.91 -12.58 -19.70
CA GLY A 321 -5.27 -13.83 -20.11
C GLY A 321 -4.02 -13.63 -20.97
N TRP A 322 -3.26 -14.69 -21.08
CA TRP A 322 -2.06 -14.73 -21.94
C TRP A 322 -2.47 -14.87 -23.40
N HIS A 323 -1.87 -14.05 -24.28
CA HIS A 323 -2.22 -13.97 -25.68
C HIS A 323 -0.99 -13.70 -26.53
N HIS A 324 -0.49 -14.69 -27.27
CA HIS A 324 0.67 -14.57 -28.16
C HIS A 324 1.88 -13.84 -27.53
N HIS A 325 2.57 -13.04 -28.33
CA HIS A 325 3.74 -12.27 -27.94
C HIS A 325 3.82 -10.93 -28.68
N ASP A 326 4.60 -9.99 -28.16
CA ASP A 326 4.93 -8.76 -28.86
C ASP A 326 5.99 -9.00 -29.94
N LYS A 327 6.33 -7.96 -30.70
CA LYS A 327 7.34 -8.03 -31.78
C LYS A 327 8.75 -8.34 -31.28
N ASP A 328 9.05 -8.07 -30.01
CA ASP A 328 10.33 -8.42 -29.40
C ASP A 328 10.37 -9.88 -28.97
N GLY A 329 9.25 -10.60 -29.02
CA GLY A 329 9.08 -11.98 -28.61
C GLY A 329 8.68 -12.14 -27.14
N ARG A 330 8.34 -11.04 -26.43
CA ARG A 330 7.87 -11.11 -25.04
C ARG A 330 6.47 -11.70 -24.99
N PRO A 331 6.17 -12.64 -24.10
CA PRO A 331 4.79 -13.08 -23.86
C PRO A 331 3.90 -11.88 -23.55
N MET A 332 2.70 -11.83 -24.14
CA MET A 332 1.78 -10.72 -23.94
C MET A 332 0.63 -11.16 -23.02
N TYR A 333 0.39 -10.40 -21.98
CA TYR A 333 -0.75 -10.53 -21.10
C TYR A 333 -1.74 -9.40 -21.38
N ILE A 334 -2.97 -9.76 -21.72
CA ILE A 334 -4.05 -8.80 -21.97
C ILE A 334 -4.94 -8.73 -20.74
N LEU A 335 -5.26 -7.50 -20.30
CA LEU A 335 -6.23 -7.24 -19.23
C LEU A 335 -7.20 -6.15 -19.67
N ARG A 336 -8.47 -6.50 -19.81
CA ARG A 336 -9.57 -5.56 -20.10
C ARG A 336 -10.09 -4.99 -18.78
N LEU A 337 -9.28 -4.11 -18.16
CA LEU A 337 -9.53 -3.59 -16.80
C LEU A 337 -10.87 -2.88 -16.66
N GLY A 338 -11.34 -2.20 -17.72
CA GLY A 338 -12.63 -1.54 -17.72
C GLY A 338 -13.83 -2.49 -17.68
N GLN A 339 -13.63 -3.78 -17.94
CA GLN A 339 -14.65 -4.83 -17.89
C GLN A 339 -14.59 -5.68 -16.60
N VAL A 340 -13.63 -5.41 -15.71
CA VAL A 340 -13.50 -6.14 -14.44
C VAL A 340 -14.60 -5.71 -13.46
N ASP A 341 -15.37 -6.65 -12.95
CA ASP A 341 -16.21 -6.43 -11.78
C ASP A 341 -15.42 -6.72 -10.49
N MET A 342 -14.59 -5.75 -10.08
CA MET A 342 -13.77 -5.88 -8.87
C MET A 342 -14.60 -6.21 -7.63
N LYS A 343 -15.79 -5.61 -7.51
CA LYS A 343 -16.70 -5.84 -6.38
C LYS A 343 -17.23 -7.26 -6.37
N GLY A 344 -17.67 -7.75 -7.53
CA GLY A 344 -18.12 -9.13 -7.71
C GLY A 344 -17.00 -10.14 -7.43
N PHE A 345 -15.77 -9.87 -7.91
CA PHE A 345 -14.62 -10.75 -7.61
C PHE A 345 -14.30 -10.82 -6.13
N ILE A 346 -14.25 -9.68 -5.42
CA ILE A 346 -14.00 -9.67 -3.97
C ILE A 346 -15.10 -10.47 -3.23
N LYS A 347 -16.37 -10.36 -3.66
CA LYS A 347 -17.48 -11.13 -3.07
C LYS A 347 -17.43 -12.61 -3.41
N SER A 348 -16.79 -13.00 -4.52
CA SER A 348 -16.79 -14.39 -5.01
C SER A 348 -15.57 -15.20 -4.60
N ILE A 349 -14.39 -14.57 -4.52
CA ILE A 349 -13.13 -15.24 -4.20
C ILE A 349 -12.36 -14.58 -3.05
N GLY A 350 -12.93 -13.55 -2.45
CA GLY A 350 -12.27 -12.80 -1.39
C GLY A 350 -11.04 -12.03 -1.84
N GLU A 351 -10.42 -11.29 -0.95
CA GLU A 351 -9.14 -10.62 -1.20
C GLU A 351 -7.99 -11.62 -1.34
N GLN A 352 -8.04 -12.70 -0.58
CA GLN A 352 -7.07 -13.81 -0.64
C GLN A 352 -7.09 -14.47 -2.02
N GLY A 353 -8.28 -14.72 -2.56
CA GLY A 353 -8.45 -15.27 -3.90
C GLY A 353 -7.87 -14.37 -4.98
N LEU A 354 -8.04 -13.04 -4.88
CA LEU A 354 -7.42 -12.07 -5.80
C LEU A 354 -5.89 -12.11 -5.73
N VAL A 355 -5.33 -12.25 -4.54
CA VAL A 355 -3.88 -12.40 -4.37
C VAL A 355 -3.40 -13.72 -4.96
N LYS A 356 -4.06 -14.85 -4.65
CA LYS A 356 -3.72 -16.17 -5.23
C LYS A 356 -3.78 -16.13 -6.76
N LEU A 357 -4.80 -15.48 -7.33
CA LEU A 357 -4.91 -15.27 -8.78
C LEU A 357 -3.72 -14.46 -9.31
N THR A 358 -3.36 -13.35 -8.66
CA THR A 358 -2.22 -12.53 -9.08
C THR A 358 -0.91 -13.30 -9.01
N LEU A 359 -0.67 -14.07 -7.95
CA LEU A 359 0.50 -14.92 -7.82
C LEU A 359 0.58 -15.99 -8.93
N HIS A 360 -0.56 -16.64 -9.22
CA HIS A 360 -0.66 -17.60 -10.30
C HIS A 360 -0.28 -16.98 -11.64
N LEU A 361 -0.81 -15.79 -11.95
CA LEU A 361 -0.51 -15.05 -13.18
C LEU A 361 0.96 -14.63 -13.26
N CYS A 362 1.55 -14.16 -12.16
CA CYS A 362 2.98 -13.79 -12.13
C CYS A 362 3.89 -15.01 -12.34
N GLU A 363 3.63 -16.13 -11.66
CA GLU A 363 4.44 -17.34 -11.81
C GLU A 363 4.27 -17.98 -13.21
N GLU A 364 3.07 -17.96 -13.77
CA GLU A 364 2.83 -18.36 -15.16
C GLU A 364 3.58 -17.46 -16.14
N GLY A 365 3.60 -16.15 -15.90
CA GLY A 365 4.37 -15.19 -16.69
C GLY A 365 5.86 -15.47 -16.68
N LEU A 366 6.44 -15.78 -15.51
CA LEU A 366 7.84 -16.16 -15.38
C LEU A 366 8.15 -17.44 -16.18
N LYS A 367 7.30 -18.45 -16.09
CA LYS A 367 7.44 -19.70 -16.86
C LYS A 367 7.39 -19.42 -18.37
N ARG A 368 6.45 -18.59 -18.83
CA ARG A 368 6.32 -18.22 -20.25
C ARG A 368 7.53 -17.42 -20.76
N THR A 369 8.13 -16.55 -19.95
CA THR A 369 9.36 -15.83 -20.32
C THR A 369 10.55 -16.77 -20.44
N GLU A 370 10.67 -17.77 -19.57
CA GLU A 370 11.69 -18.81 -19.66
C GLU A 370 11.54 -19.64 -20.94
N GLU A 371 10.31 -20.11 -21.23
CA GLU A 371 10.00 -20.84 -22.48
C GLU A 371 10.31 -20.00 -23.72
N ALA A 372 9.96 -18.69 -23.70
CA ALA A 372 10.25 -17.76 -24.78
C ALA A 372 11.76 -17.56 -24.99
N THR A 373 12.53 -17.46 -23.90
CA THR A 373 13.99 -17.38 -23.93
C THR A 373 14.60 -18.65 -24.60
N HIS A 374 14.15 -19.82 -24.19
CA HIS A 374 14.62 -21.09 -24.79
C HIS A 374 14.28 -21.17 -26.27
N LYS A 375 13.06 -20.81 -26.65
CA LYS A 375 12.60 -20.86 -28.04
C LYS A 375 13.31 -19.83 -28.93
N ALA A 376 13.54 -18.61 -28.44
CA ALA A 376 14.15 -17.54 -29.21
C ALA A 376 15.68 -17.60 -29.24
N GLY A 377 16.33 -18.33 -28.32
CA GLY A 377 17.79 -18.34 -28.14
C GLY A 377 18.39 -16.98 -27.77
N LYS A 378 17.54 -16.05 -27.25
CA LYS A 378 17.92 -14.72 -26.76
C LYS A 378 17.18 -14.45 -25.45
N PRO A 379 17.72 -13.60 -24.57
CA PRO A 379 17.10 -13.34 -23.28
C PRO A 379 15.76 -12.62 -23.41
N ILE A 380 14.70 -13.24 -22.88
CA ILE A 380 13.36 -12.69 -22.77
C ILE A 380 12.97 -12.79 -21.29
N SER A 381 13.38 -11.79 -20.48
CA SER A 381 13.25 -11.80 -19.02
C SER A 381 11.97 -11.16 -18.50
N ALA A 382 11.18 -10.54 -19.39
CA ALA A 382 9.99 -9.80 -19.02
C ALA A 382 8.85 -10.01 -20.02
N TRP A 383 7.61 -9.77 -19.59
CA TRP A 383 6.43 -9.81 -20.46
C TRP A 383 5.92 -8.40 -20.81
N THR A 384 5.07 -8.34 -21.82
CA THR A 384 4.33 -7.14 -22.20
C THR A 384 2.90 -7.24 -21.66
N CYS A 385 2.42 -6.19 -20.98
CA CYS A 385 1.03 -6.05 -20.57
C CYS A 385 0.29 -5.15 -21.57
N LEU A 386 -0.84 -5.60 -22.11
CA LEU A 386 -1.76 -4.79 -22.89
C LEU A 386 -2.98 -4.52 -22.01
N LEU A 387 -3.12 -3.26 -21.56
CA LEU A 387 -4.16 -2.84 -20.64
C LEU A 387 -5.25 -2.07 -21.39
N ASP A 388 -6.38 -2.70 -21.54
CA ASP A 388 -7.57 -2.11 -22.17
C ASP A 388 -8.46 -1.48 -21.11
N LEU A 389 -8.72 -0.19 -21.25
CA LEU A 389 -9.48 0.60 -20.28
C LEU A 389 -10.91 0.94 -20.78
N GLU A 390 -11.35 0.35 -21.88
CA GLU A 390 -12.74 0.55 -22.36
C GLU A 390 -13.75 0.13 -21.29
N GLY A 391 -14.70 1.01 -20.98
CA GLY A 391 -15.72 0.77 -19.94
C GLY A 391 -15.30 1.18 -18.52
N LEU A 392 -14.04 1.59 -18.30
CA LEU A 392 -13.60 2.09 -17.01
C LEU A 392 -14.38 3.35 -16.64
N ASN A 393 -14.97 3.38 -15.45
CA ASN A 393 -15.81 4.47 -14.95
C ASN A 393 -15.70 4.62 -13.43
N MET A 394 -16.49 5.50 -12.81
CA MET A 394 -16.41 5.82 -11.39
C MET A 394 -16.68 4.64 -10.45
N ARG A 395 -17.41 3.60 -10.88
CA ARG A 395 -17.64 2.39 -10.07
C ARG A 395 -16.32 1.63 -9.75
N HIS A 396 -15.32 1.76 -10.64
CA HIS A 396 -14.00 1.14 -10.45
C HIS A 396 -13.15 1.89 -9.41
N LEU A 397 -13.53 3.13 -9.03
CA LEU A 397 -12.92 3.89 -7.96
C LEU A 397 -13.53 3.58 -6.58
N TRP A 398 -14.28 2.51 -6.46
CA TRP A 398 -14.81 2.02 -5.20
C TRP A 398 -13.68 1.74 -4.22
N ARG A 399 -13.72 2.39 -3.03
CA ARG A 399 -12.60 2.44 -2.08
C ARG A 399 -12.03 1.08 -1.70
N PRO A 400 -12.84 0.08 -1.31
CA PRO A 400 -12.31 -1.23 -0.96
C PRO A 400 -11.58 -1.91 -2.13
N GLY A 401 -12.13 -1.86 -3.34
CA GLY A 401 -11.48 -2.39 -4.53
C GLY A 401 -10.16 -1.69 -4.87
N MET A 402 -10.11 -0.37 -4.68
CA MET A 402 -8.87 0.39 -4.84
C MET A 402 -7.83 0.00 -3.79
N ARG A 403 -8.23 -0.27 -2.54
CA ARG A 403 -7.32 -0.75 -1.49
C ARG A 403 -6.72 -2.11 -1.84
N ALA A 404 -7.55 -3.04 -2.29
CA ALA A 404 -7.10 -4.36 -2.76
C ALA A 404 -6.12 -4.23 -3.95
N LEU A 405 -6.43 -3.37 -4.94
CA LEU A 405 -5.56 -3.12 -6.10
C LEU A 405 -4.19 -2.56 -5.67
N LEU A 406 -4.17 -1.57 -4.79
CA LEU A 406 -2.92 -0.96 -4.32
C LEU A 406 -2.06 -1.95 -3.53
N HIS A 407 -2.68 -2.80 -2.71
CA HIS A 407 -1.98 -3.88 -2.02
C HIS A 407 -1.37 -4.90 -2.98
N ILE A 408 -2.11 -5.28 -4.04
CA ILE A 408 -1.60 -6.15 -5.11
C ILE A 408 -0.40 -5.50 -5.80
N ILE A 409 -0.46 -4.23 -6.14
CA ILE A 409 0.65 -3.49 -6.74
C ILE A 409 1.89 -3.51 -5.82
N GLU A 410 1.73 -3.19 -4.53
CA GLU A 410 2.83 -3.20 -3.55
C GLU A 410 3.47 -4.59 -3.44
N MET A 411 2.65 -5.64 -3.41
CA MET A 411 3.11 -7.03 -3.37
C MET A 411 3.90 -7.41 -4.62
N VAL A 412 3.41 -7.05 -5.81
CA VAL A 412 4.08 -7.34 -7.09
C VAL A 412 5.39 -6.56 -7.21
N GLU A 413 5.40 -5.25 -6.91
CA GLU A 413 6.61 -4.43 -6.92
C GLU A 413 7.71 -4.96 -5.98
N SER A 414 7.31 -5.48 -4.82
CA SER A 414 8.26 -5.99 -3.82
C SER A 414 8.82 -7.37 -4.15
N ASN A 415 8.06 -8.23 -4.84
CA ASN A 415 8.42 -9.65 -4.99
C ASN A 415 8.67 -10.09 -6.44
N TYR A 416 8.20 -9.31 -7.41
CA TYR A 416 8.36 -9.59 -8.86
C TYR A 416 9.01 -8.41 -9.61
N PRO A 417 10.17 -7.91 -9.13
CA PRO A 417 10.81 -6.79 -9.78
C PRO A 417 11.23 -7.14 -11.22
N GLU A 418 11.19 -6.15 -12.10
CA GLU A 418 11.67 -6.23 -13.49
C GLU A 418 11.00 -7.32 -14.36
N THR A 419 9.81 -7.82 -13.95
CA THR A 419 9.08 -8.85 -14.70
C THR A 419 8.20 -8.25 -15.80
N MET A 420 7.72 -7.01 -15.63
CA MET A 420 7.01 -6.27 -16.66
C MET A 420 8.02 -5.46 -17.49
N GLY A 421 8.13 -5.77 -18.76
CA GLY A 421 9.01 -5.03 -19.69
C GLY A 421 8.34 -3.81 -20.30
N ARG A 422 7.02 -3.86 -20.50
CA ARG A 422 6.22 -2.82 -21.17
C ARG A 422 4.76 -2.94 -20.77
N CYS A 423 4.07 -1.80 -20.63
CA CYS A 423 2.62 -1.73 -20.43
C CYS A 423 2.00 -0.82 -21.50
N LEU A 424 1.23 -1.41 -22.41
CA LEU A 424 0.55 -0.71 -23.50
C LEU A 424 -0.88 -0.40 -23.05
N VAL A 425 -1.19 0.87 -22.81
CA VAL A 425 -2.51 1.31 -22.31
C VAL A 425 -3.33 1.86 -23.45
N VAL A 426 -4.47 1.22 -23.73
CA VAL A 426 -5.37 1.56 -24.84
C VAL A 426 -6.75 1.96 -24.34
N ARG A 427 -7.48 2.74 -25.13
CA ARG A 427 -8.88 3.15 -24.94
C ARG A 427 -9.15 3.76 -23.56
N ALA A 428 -8.24 4.65 -23.09
CA ALA A 428 -8.33 5.27 -21.78
C ALA A 428 -9.45 6.34 -21.73
N PRO A 429 -10.51 6.16 -20.92
CA PRO A 429 -11.59 7.12 -20.80
C PRO A 429 -11.19 8.35 -19.97
N ARG A 430 -12.03 9.40 -19.97
CA ARG A 430 -11.77 10.66 -19.24
C ARG A 430 -11.57 10.52 -17.73
N VAL A 431 -12.03 9.43 -17.11
CA VAL A 431 -11.85 9.14 -15.68
C VAL A 431 -10.44 8.59 -15.37
N PHE A 432 -9.76 8.03 -16.36
CA PHE A 432 -8.47 7.37 -16.19
C PHE A 432 -7.38 8.25 -15.54
N PRO A 433 -7.21 9.54 -15.89
CA PRO A 433 -6.22 10.39 -15.24
C PRO A 433 -6.37 10.48 -13.72
N ILE A 434 -7.59 10.35 -13.18
CA ILE A 434 -7.84 10.31 -11.73
C ILE A 434 -7.29 9.02 -11.13
N LEU A 435 -7.60 7.89 -11.77
CA LEU A 435 -7.08 6.58 -11.37
C LEU A 435 -5.55 6.53 -11.46
N TRP A 436 -4.99 7.03 -12.57
CA TRP A 436 -3.55 7.06 -12.79
C TRP A 436 -2.81 7.94 -11.78
N ALA A 437 -3.38 9.10 -11.42
CA ALA A 437 -2.82 9.96 -10.38
C ALA A 437 -2.73 9.24 -9.02
N LEU A 438 -3.69 8.37 -8.72
CA LEU A 438 -3.70 7.58 -7.50
C LEU A 438 -2.71 6.40 -7.59
N VAL A 439 -2.86 5.55 -8.60
CA VAL A 439 -2.05 4.34 -8.78
C VAL A 439 -0.58 4.67 -9.03
N GLY A 440 -0.30 5.70 -9.83
CA GLY A 440 1.05 6.11 -10.19
C GLY A 440 1.94 6.52 -9.02
N THR A 441 1.36 6.83 -7.85
CA THR A 441 2.14 7.12 -6.63
C THR A 441 2.68 5.87 -5.95
N PHE A 442 2.10 4.70 -6.22
CA PHE A 442 2.49 3.40 -5.65
C PHE A 442 3.45 2.62 -6.57
N ILE A 443 3.58 3.05 -7.82
CA ILE A 443 4.47 2.44 -8.82
C ILE A 443 5.79 3.19 -8.82
N ASN A 444 6.91 2.46 -8.77
CA ASN A 444 8.24 3.07 -8.83
C ASN A 444 8.50 3.74 -10.20
N ASP A 445 9.48 4.65 -10.27
CA ASP A 445 9.75 5.44 -11.48
C ASP A 445 10.20 4.56 -12.66
N ASN A 446 10.94 3.50 -12.40
CA ASN A 446 11.34 2.55 -13.44
C ASN A 446 10.13 1.82 -14.03
N THR A 447 9.25 1.27 -13.18
CA THR A 447 7.99 0.66 -13.64
C THR A 447 7.11 1.68 -14.36
N ARG A 448 7.01 2.91 -13.86
CA ARG A 448 6.22 3.99 -14.49
C ARG A 448 6.72 4.33 -15.89
N SER A 449 8.02 4.31 -16.14
CA SER A 449 8.61 4.58 -17.46
C SER A 449 8.23 3.55 -18.52
N LYS A 450 7.77 2.37 -18.13
CA LYS A 450 7.35 1.28 -19.02
C LYS A 450 5.94 1.42 -19.57
N PHE A 451 5.17 2.40 -19.09
CA PHE A 451 3.81 2.65 -19.54
C PHE A 451 3.81 3.51 -20.82
N THR A 452 3.16 2.99 -21.86
CA THR A 452 2.94 3.70 -23.12
C THR A 452 1.44 3.90 -23.30
N PHE A 453 1.02 5.17 -23.39
CA PHE A 453 -0.38 5.53 -23.51
C PHE A 453 -0.71 5.84 -24.98
N PHE A 454 -1.73 5.19 -25.51
CA PHE A 454 -2.23 5.43 -26.85
C PHE A 454 -3.46 6.33 -26.80
N ALA A 455 -3.46 7.37 -27.63
CA ALA A 455 -4.61 8.26 -27.74
C ALA A 455 -5.83 7.48 -28.27
N ASP A 456 -6.98 7.69 -27.64
CA ASP A 456 -8.25 7.19 -28.16
C ASP A 456 -8.65 8.06 -29.35
N THR A 457 -8.56 7.49 -30.54
CA THR A 457 -8.94 8.14 -31.80
C THR A 457 -10.34 7.76 -32.26
N GLY A 458 -11.09 7.02 -31.46
CA GLY A 458 -12.40 6.46 -31.83
C GLY A 458 -12.32 5.32 -32.87
N THR A 459 -11.10 4.89 -33.22
CA THR A 459 -10.85 3.70 -34.06
C THR A 459 -10.61 2.50 -33.17
N THR A 460 -10.99 1.31 -33.60
CA THR A 460 -10.86 0.07 -32.87
C THR A 460 -9.41 -0.25 -32.51
N ALA A 461 -8.44 0.02 -33.39
CA ALA A 461 -7.02 -0.14 -33.12
C ALA A 461 -6.34 1.24 -32.99
N PRO A 462 -5.74 1.58 -31.83
CA PRO A 462 -5.01 2.83 -31.68
C PRO A 462 -3.83 2.92 -32.65
N PRO A 463 -3.61 4.09 -33.29
CA PRO A 463 -2.43 4.32 -34.09
C PRO A 463 -1.14 4.09 -33.28
N GLY A 464 -0.16 3.42 -33.88
CA GLY A 464 1.11 3.11 -33.22
C GLY A 464 1.14 1.80 -32.43
N LEU A 465 0.01 1.18 -32.09
CA LEU A 465 0.00 -0.12 -31.41
C LEU A 465 0.68 -1.20 -32.26
N ALA A 466 0.53 -1.12 -33.59
CA ALA A 466 1.18 -2.00 -34.55
C ALA A 466 2.73 -1.90 -34.56
N GLU A 467 3.32 -0.89 -33.94
CA GLU A 467 4.77 -0.84 -33.74
C GLU A 467 5.25 -1.89 -32.74
N PHE A 468 4.41 -2.23 -31.77
CA PHE A 468 4.72 -3.13 -30.66
C PHE A 468 4.16 -4.53 -30.85
N VAL A 469 2.96 -4.65 -31.43
CA VAL A 469 2.25 -5.93 -31.61
C VAL A 469 2.03 -6.19 -33.09
N ASP A 470 2.23 -7.43 -33.52
CA ASP A 470 1.92 -7.81 -34.90
C ASP A 470 0.40 -7.68 -35.13
N PRO A 471 -0.04 -7.05 -36.22
CA PRO A 471 -1.47 -6.91 -36.53
C PRO A 471 -2.23 -8.24 -36.57
N SER A 472 -1.56 -9.34 -36.93
CA SER A 472 -2.16 -10.68 -36.94
C SER A 472 -2.44 -11.24 -35.53
N TYR A 473 -1.83 -10.67 -34.49
CA TYR A 473 -2.03 -11.03 -33.08
C TYR A 473 -2.94 -10.04 -32.35
N LEU A 474 -3.38 -8.97 -33.03
CA LEU A 474 -4.33 -8.06 -32.41
C LEU A 474 -5.70 -8.74 -32.24
N PRO A 475 -6.26 -8.70 -31.01
CA PRO A 475 -7.58 -9.24 -30.74
C PRO A 475 -8.67 -8.58 -31.57
N ASP A 476 -9.77 -9.28 -31.80
CA ASP A 476 -10.96 -8.83 -32.50
C ASP A 476 -11.60 -7.60 -31.85
N PHE A 477 -11.66 -7.52 -30.53
CA PHE A 477 -12.17 -6.37 -29.78
C PHE A 477 -11.31 -5.09 -29.90
N LEU A 478 -10.07 -5.22 -30.39
CA LEU A 478 -9.19 -4.09 -30.80
C LEU A 478 -9.16 -3.91 -32.32
N GLY A 479 -10.08 -4.52 -33.05
CA GLY A 479 -10.18 -4.42 -34.51
C GLY A 479 -9.21 -5.32 -35.27
N GLY A 480 -8.55 -6.24 -34.58
CA GLY A 480 -7.74 -7.30 -35.19
C GLY A 480 -8.59 -8.46 -35.70
N SER A 481 -7.91 -9.48 -36.25
CA SER A 481 -8.54 -10.73 -36.73
C SER A 481 -8.30 -11.92 -35.83
N CYS A 482 -7.55 -11.74 -34.75
CA CYS A 482 -7.18 -12.83 -33.84
C CYS A 482 -8.28 -13.05 -32.80
N GLN A 483 -8.85 -14.27 -32.81
CA GLN A 483 -9.80 -14.66 -31.77
C GLN A 483 -9.06 -14.94 -30.46
N THR A 484 -9.63 -14.46 -29.35
CA THR A 484 -9.08 -14.67 -28.00
C THR A 484 -9.97 -15.61 -27.20
N SER A 485 -9.35 -16.37 -26.28
CA SER A 485 -10.08 -17.14 -25.27
C SER A 485 -10.32 -16.34 -23.98
N ILE A 486 -10.04 -15.03 -23.99
CA ILE A 486 -10.19 -14.14 -22.84
C ILE A 486 -11.67 -13.86 -22.63
N PRO A 487 -12.22 -14.06 -21.44
CA PRO A 487 -13.62 -13.73 -21.14
C PRO A 487 -13.92 -12.25 -21.37
N ASP A 488 -15.16 -11.95 -21.75
CA ASP A 488 -15.60 -10.57 -21.97
C ASP A 488 -15.67 -9.74 -20.69
N GLY A 489 -15.72 -10.39 -19.52
CA GLY A 489 -15.92 -9.75 -18.24
C GLY A 489 -17.39 -9.46 -17.96
N GLY A 490 -17.66 -8.36 -17.26
CA GLY A 490 -19.02 -7.94 -16.89
C GLY A 490 -19.36 -8.27 -15.44
N LEU A 491 -20.64 -8.08 -15.08
CA LEU A 491 -21.12 -8.28 -13.72
C LEU A 491 -21.16 -9.76 -13.35
N ILE A 492 -20.60 -10.09 -12.21
CA ILE A 492 -20.58 -11.46 -11.69
C ILE A 492 -21.92 -11.78 -11.03
N PRO A 493 -22.58 -12.88 -11.43
CA PRO A 493 -23.80 -13.34 -10.80
C PRO A 493 -23.62 -13.62 -9.30
N LYS A 494 -24.60 -13.25 -8.49
CA LYS A 494 -24.57 -13.47 -7.03
C LYS A 494 -24.46 -14.93 -6.62
N THR A 495 -24.80 -15.85 -7.51
CA THR A 495 -24.64 -17.31 -7.29
C THR A 495 -23.19 -17.73 -7.08
N PHE A 496 -22.23 -16.92 -7.52
CA PHE A 496 -20.79 -17.14 -7.29
C PHE A 496 -20.27 -16.54 -5.98
N TYR A 497 -21.08 -15.74 -5.27
CA TYR A 497 -20.61 -15.08 -4.05
C TYR A 497 -20.38 -16.09 -2.93
N MET A 498 -19.33 -15.86 -2.13
CA MET A 498 -18.90 -16.74 -1.06
C MET A 498 -20.00 -16.93 -0.01
N SER A 499 -20.19 -18.17 0.42
CA SER A 499 -21.02 -18.48 1.56
C SER A 499 -20.24 -18.31 2.87
N GLU A 500 -20.93 -18.37 4.01
CA GLU A 500 -20.31 -18.38 5.34
C GLU A 500 -19.31 -19.55 5.48
N GLU A 501 -19.64 -20.71 4.94
CA GLU A 501 -18.80 -21.91 4.94
C GLU A 501 -17.51 -21.72 4.10
N ASP A 502 -17.57 -20.92 3.01
CA ASP A 502 -16.42 -20.62 2.18
C ASP A 502 -15.46 -19.67 2.92
N TYR A 503 -15.97 -18.68 3.66
CA TYR A 503 -15.17 -17.82 4.53
C TYR A 503 -14.48 -18.58 5.67
N GLU A 504 -15.19 -19.50 6.33
CA GLU A 504 -14.60 -20.34 7.37
C GLU A 504 -13.52 -21.27 6.82
N ARG A 505 -13.72 -21.80 5.60
CA ARG A 505 -12.71 -22.60 4.89
C ARG A 505 -11.48 -21.79 4.54
N GLU A 506 -11.67 -20.56 4.05
CA GLU A 506 -10.57 -19.64 3.74
C GLU A 506 -9.75 -19.27 4.99
N LYS A 507 -10.41 -19.04 6.13
CA LYS A 507 -9.74 -18.83 7.43
C LYS A 507 -8.93 -20.06 7.87
N ALA A 508 -9.42 -21.27 7.62
CA ALA A 508 -8.74 -22.50 7.98
C ALA A 508 -7.47 -22.77 7.14
N ASP A 509 -7.39 -22.28 5.91
CA ASP A 509 -6.24 -22.45 5.00
C ASP A 509 -4.94 -21.77 5.48
N GLY A 510 -5.00 -20.92 6.50
CA GLY A 510 -3.83 -20.34 7.17
C GLY A 510 -2.97 -19.38 6.32
N MET A 511 -3.40 -19.07 5.11
CA MET A 511 -2.73 -18.14 4.21
C MET A 511 -3.33 -16.72 4.39
N HIS A 512 -3.16 -16.13 5.58
CA HIS A 512 -3.70 -14.80 5.86
C HIS A 512 -2.74 -13.72 5.36
N LEU A 513 -3.05 -13.12 4.22
CA LEU A 513 -2.41 -11.91 3.70
C LEU A 513 -3.08 -10.64 4.25
N PHE A 514 -4.32 -10.75 4.70
CA PHE A 514 -5.11 -9.69 5.32
C PHE A 514 -5.56 -10.15 6.71
N ASP A 515 -5.56 -9.23 7.66
CA ASP A 515 -5.95 -9.53 9.06
C ASP A 515 -7.46 -9.74 9.20
N ASP A 516 -8.29 -9.16 8.29
CA ASP A 516 -9.75 -9.28 8.26
C ASP A 516 -10.28 -9.41 6.84
N THR A 517 -11.35 -10.19 6.67
CA THR A 517 -12.10 -10.26 5.41
C THR A 517 -12.95 -9.00 5.24
N MET A 518 -12.97 -8.45 4.04
CA MET A 518 -13.70 -7.21 3.74
C MET A 518 -15.21 -7.40 3.84
N TYR A 519 -15.76 -8.47 3.26
CA TYR A 519 -17.17 -8.82 3.35
C TYR A 519 -17.37 -9.94 4.35
N HIS A 520 -18.47 -9.84 5.08
CA HIS A 520 -18.95 -10.87 6.00
C HIS A 520 -20.24 -11.47 5.46
N SER A 521 -20.44 -12.76 5.67
CA SER A 521 -21.69 -13.45 5.32
C SER A 521 -22.37 -13.94 6.59
N VAL A 522 -23.70 -13.82 6.65
CA VAL A 522 -24.51 -14.28 7.78
C VAL A 522 -25.78 -14.95 7.27
N SER A 523 -26.15 -16.03 7.96
CA SER A 523 -27.41 -16.76 7.73
C SER A 523 -28.36 -16.53 8.88
N LEU A 524 -29.56 -16.03 8.61
CA LEU A 524 -30.57 -15.66 9.60
C LEU A 524 -31.77 -16.62 9.50
N ALA A 525 -32.09 -17.33 10.60
CA ALA A 525 -33.33 -18.06 10.72
C ALA A 525 -34.53 -17.09 10.86
N ARG A 526 -35.75 -17.55 10.65
CA ARG A 526 -36.94 -16.71 10.78
C ARG A 526 -37.03 -16.04 12.16
N GLY A 527 -37.23 -14.70 12.15
CA GLY A 527 -37.26 -13.90 13.35
C GLY A 527 -35.89 -13.63 13.99
N GLN A 528 -34.83 -14.22 13.47
CA GLN A 528 -33.46 -13.97 13.93
C GLN A 528 -32.96 -12.60 13.49
N VAL A 529 -32.11 -12.00 14.32
CA VAL A 529 -31.51 -10.67 14.11
C VAL A 529 -30.00 -10.82 14.11
N HIS A 530 -29.37 -10.15 13.14
CA HIS A 530 -27.90 -9.92 13.12
C HIS A 530 -27.62 -8.45 13.39
N GLU A 531 -26.69 -8.18 14.29
CA GLU A 531 -26.36 -6.84 14.75
C GLU A 531 -24.86 -6.59 14.71
N VAL A 532 -24.46 -5.46 14.13
CA VAL A 532 -23.09 -4.98 14.13
C VAL A 532 -23.01 -3.73 14.98
N VAL A 533 -22.18 -3.78 16.02
CA VAL A 533 -22.00 -2.70 17.00
C VAL A 533 -20.84 -1.81 16.58
N ILE A 534 -21.10 -0.52 16.47
CA ILE A 534 -20.12 0.49 16.06
C ILE A 534 -20.05 1.57 17.12
N ASN A 535 -18.92 1.70 17.80
CA ASN A 535 -18.69 2.75 18.77
C ASN A 535 -18.10 3.99 18.08
N VAL A 536 -18.81 5.10 18.14
CA VAL A 536 -18.43 6.39 17.55
C VAL A 536 -18.13 7.38 18.64
N ALA A 537 -16.86 7.80 18.75
CA ALA A 537 -16.43 8.79 19.74
C ALA A 537 -16.70 10.24 19.27
N ASP A 538 -16.57 10.49 17.96
CA ASP A 538 -16.60 11.84 17.39
C ASP A 538 -17.88 12.06 16.57
N GLN A 539 -18.61 13.11 16.90
CA GLN A 539 -19.73 13.60 16.09
C GLN A 539 -19.23 14.00 14.68
N GLY A 540 -20.04 13.74 13.66
CA GLY A 540 -19.71 14.03 12.27
C GLY A 540 -18.92 12.92 11.57
N SER A 541 -18.69 11.79 12.22
CA SER A 541 -18.20 10.58 11.55
C SER A 541 -19.26 10.03 10.59
N VAL A 542 -18.84 9.29 9.55
CA VAL A 542 -19.77 8.73 8.57
C VAL A 542 -19.69 7.23 8.63
N ILE A 543 -20.80 6.59 8.92
CA ILE A 543 -20.95 5.13 8.84
C ILE A 543 -21.45 4.81 7.43
N CYS A 544 -20.69 4.01 6.68
CA CYS A 544 -21.06 3.54 5.34
C CYS A 544 -21.34 2.04 5.42
N TRP A 545 -22.32 1.58 4.65
CA TRP A 545 -22.62 0.16 4.49
C TRP A 545 -22.89 -0.20 3.04
N ASP A 546 -22.62 -1.45 2.73
CA ASP A 546 -22.85 -2.07 1.44
C ASP A 546 -23.21 -3.54 1.71
N PHE A 547 -24.41 -3.98 1.33
CA PHE A 547 -24.82 -5.36 1.52
C PHE A 547 -25.69 -5.86 0.39
N ASP A 548 -25.66 -7.19 0.22
CA ASP A 548 -26.50 -7.93 -0.72
C ASP A 548 -27.40 -8.89 0.04
N ILE A 549 -28.66 -8.94 -0.36
CA ILE A 549 -29.57 -10.00 0.01
C ILE A 549 -29.34 -11.17 -0.95
N MET A 550 -28.80 -12.24 -0.42
CA MET A 550 -28.44 -13.42 -1.21
C MET A 550 -29.57 -14.43 -1.28
N LYS A 551 -30.46 -14.39 -0.30
CA LYS A 551 -31.63 -15.28 -0.19
C LYS A 551 -32.61 -14.75 0.84
N GLU A 552 -33.91 -14.80 0.54
CA GLU A 552 -35.01 -14.39 1.39
C GLU A 552 -35.03 -12.92 1.81
N ASP A 553 -36.18 -12.37 2.09
CA ASP A 553 -36.35 -10.96 2.45
C ASP A 553 -35.85 -10.64 3.86
N VAL A 554 -35.23 -9.50 4.03
CA VAL A 554 -34.79 -9.00 5.34
C VAL A 554 -35.21 -7.54 5.54
N SER A 555 -35.38 -7.12 6.78
CA SER A 555 -35.44 -5.70 7.11
C SER A 555 -34.11 -5.22 7.64
N PHE A 556 -33.72 -4.00 7.23
CA PHE A 556 -32.51 -3.34 7.67
C PHE A 556 -32.82 -2.02 8.34
N THR A 557 -32.16 -1.72 9.46
CA THR A 557 -32.27 -0.44 10.15
C THR A 557 -30.97 -0.07 10.85
N VAL A 558 -30.80 1.22 11.15
CA VAL A 558 -29.69 1.73 11.94
C VAL A 558 -30.21 2.34 13.23
N LEU A 559 -29.69 1.86 14.34
CA LEU A 559 -30.09 2.31 15.67
C LEU A 559 -28.95 3.05 16.35
N HIS A 560 -29.26 3.95 17.26
CA HIS A 560 -28.27 4.69 18.07
C HIS A 560 -28.67 4.65 19.54
N THR A 561 -27.70 4.43 20.42
CA THR A 561 -27.85 4.52 21.87
C THR A 561 -26.61 5.15 22.51
N THR A 562 -26.83 5.88 23.60
CA THR A 562 -25.76 6.40 24.46
C THR A 562 -25.57 5.56 25.73
N ARG A 563 -26.40 4.51 25.91
CA ARG A 563 -26.28 3.56 27.03
C ARG A 563 -25.28 2.46 26.67
N GLU A 564 -24.60 1.96 27.69
CA GLU A 564 -23.74 0.80 27.54
C GLU A 564 -24.58 -0.44 27.25
N LEU A 565 -24.19 -1.19 26.21
CA LEU A 565 -24.80 -2.46 25.90
C LEU A 565 -24.38 -3.49 26.95
N PRO A 566 -25.30 -4.36 27.38
CA PRO A 566 -24.96 -5.43 28.30
C PRO A 566 -23.90 -6.34 27.67
N PRO A 567 -22.97 -6.90 28.46
CA PRO A 567 -21.98 -7.82 27.95
C PRO A 567 -22.69 -9.03 27.30
N PRO A 568 -22.14 -9.53 26.15
CA PRO A 568 -22.72 -10.71 25.52
C PRO A 568 -22.75 -11.84 26.53
N LYS A 569 -23.92 -12.47 26.69
CA LYS A 569 -24.07 -13.66 27.53
C LYS A 569 -23.21 -14.75 26.90
N THR A 570 -21.99 -14.94 27.39
CA THR A 570 -21.24 -16.17 27.18
C THR A 570 -22.11 -17.31 27.75
N ALA A 571 -22.44 -18.27 26.91
CA ALA A 571 -23.02 -19.53 27.36
C ALA A 571 -21.98 -20.17 28.30
N SER A 572 -22.09 -19.92 29.58
CA SER A 572 -21.39 -20.67 30.62
C SER A 572 -21.92 -22.08 30.58
N ILE A 573 -21.14 -23.00 30.07
CA ILE A 573 -21.24 -24.40 30.39
C ILE A 573 -20.89 -24.45 31.87
N GLU A 574 -21.90 -24.37 32.74
CA GLU A 574 -21.76 -24.73 34.13
C GLU A 574 -21.50 -26.25 34.15
N SER A 575 -20.24 -26.61 34.34
CA SER A 575 -19.83 -27.91 34.82
C SER A 575 -20.41 -28.05 36.24
N ALA A 576 -21.54 -28.75 36.36
CA ALA A 576 -21.99 -29.23 37.64
C ALA A 576 -21.06 -30.37 38.09
N GLU A 577 -20.03 -29.99 38.86
CA GLU A 577 -19.41 -30.93 39.78
C GLU A 577 -20.33 -31.09 40.96
N GLY A 578 -20.96 -32.25 41.03
CA GLY A 578 -21.76 -32.71 42.16
C GLY A 578 -21.38 -34.15 42.47
N ASP A 579 -20.50 -34.29 43.48
CA ASP A 579 -20.30 -35.54 44.21
C ASP A 579 -21.63 -36.14 44.63
N THR A 580 -21.83 -37.41 44.34
CA THR A 580 -22.37 -38.40 45.31
C THR A 580 -22.34 -39.81 44.74
N ASP A 581 -21.69 -40.68 45.50
CA ASP A 581 -21.77 -42.13 45.42
C ASP A 581 -23.24 -42.63 45.50
N ALA A 582 -23.58 -43.64 44.71
CA ALA A 582 -24.25 -44.88 45.20
C ALA A 582 -24.97 -45.62 44.05
N GLU A 583 -24.56 -46.87 43.90
CA GLU A 583 -25.32 -48.09 43.68
C GLU A 583 -26.05 -48.39 42.36
N GLU A 584 -25.55 -49.44 41.74
CA GLU A 584 -26.19 -50.31 40.75
C GLU A 584 -27.61 -50.72 41.10
N GLU A 585 -28.53 -50.55 40.17
CA GLU A 585 -29.61 -51.57 39.95
C GLU A 585 -30.07 -51.55 38.47
N THR A 586 -29.94 -52.72 37.88
CA THR A 586 -30.53 -53.14 36.61
C THR A 586 -32.06 -53.18 36.74
N VAL A 587 -32.79 -52.77 35.69
CA VAL A 587 -33.92 -53.52 35.08
C VAL A 587 -34.73 -52.66 34.08
N GLY A 588 -34.91 -53.17 32.85
CA GLY A 588 -36.24 -53.16 32.20
C GLY A 588 -36.50 -52.06 31.15
N CYS A 589 -36.33 -52.39 29.87
CA CYS A 589 -36.97 -51.72 28.74
C CYS A 589 -38.44 -51.49 28.87
N THR A 590 -38.95 -50.27 28.77
CA THR A 590 -40.27 -49.99 28.21
C THR A 590 -40.22 -48.71 27.39
N HIS A 591 -40.56 -48.83 26.12
CA HIS A 591 -40.81 -47.76 25.21
C HIS A 591 -41.97 -46.88 25.65
N SER A 592 -41.72 -45.56 25.86
CA SER A 592 -42.78 -44.57 25.80
C SER A 592 -42.30 -43.42 24.94
N PRO A 593 -43.07 -42.91 23.98
CA PRO A 593 -42.71 -41.83 23.15
C PRO A 593 -42.75 -40.53 23.97
N LEU A 594 -41.60 -39.88 24.08
CA LEU A 594 -41.49 -38.50 24.62
C LEU A 594 -42.23 -37.51 23.71
N PRO A 595 -42.95 -36.53 24.29
CA PRO A 595 -43.69 -35.56 23.50
C PRO A 595 -42.77 -34.66 22.71
N LEU A 596 -43.13 -34.54 21.45
CA LEU A 596 -42.47 -33.73 20.42
C LEU A 596 -42.73 -32.20 20.62
N ASN A 597 -42.33 -31.65 21.75
CA ASN A 597 -42.54 -30.23 22.05
C ASN A 597 -41.43 -29.69 22.97
N MET A 598 -40.17 -29.74 22.51
CA MET A 598 -39.07 -28.93 23.04
C MET A 598 -37.90 -28.87 22.04
N LEU A 599 -38.18 -28.36 20.85
CA LEU A 599 -37.19 -27.69 20.02
C LEU A 599 -37.60 -26.22 19.97
N THR A 600 -37.43 -25.51 21.07
CA THR A 600 -37.30 -24.08 21.04
C THR A 600 -35.96 -23.83 20.41
N LEU A 601 -35.97 -23.49 19.11
CA LEU A 601 -34.83 -22.84 18.46
C LEU A 601 -34.50 -21.62 19.30
N ASP A 602 -33.37 -21.66 20.02
CA ASP A 602 -32.78 -20.50 20.66
C ASP A 602 -32.38 -19.52 19.55
N THR A 603 -33.32 -18.65 19.20
CA THR A 603 -32.97 -17.45 18.43
C THR A 603 -32.02 -16.62 19.29
N PRO A 604 -30.80 -16.28 18.86
CA PRO A 604 -29.96 -15.43 19.64
C PRO A 604 -30.73 -14.13 19.92
N PRO A 605 -30.78 -13.71 21.19
CA PRO A 605 -31.50 -12.49 21.54
C PRO A 605 -30.78 -11.29 20.91
N SER A 606 -31.57 -10.30 20.44
CA SER A 606 -31.04 -8.98 20.08
C SER A 606 -30.14 -8.47 21.22
N LEU A 607 -29.04 -7.82 20.87
CA LEU A 607 -28.11 -7.18 21.83
C LEU A 607 -28.82 -6.10 22.66
N LEU A 608 -29.94 -5.58 22.13
CA LEU A 608 -30.78 -4.63 22.85
C LEU A 608 -31.64 -5.40 23.88
N PRO A 609 -31.58 -5.01 25.18
CA PRO A 609 -32.43 -5.60 26.20
C PRO A 609 -33.90 -5.42 25.87
N LYS A 610 -34.72 -6.46 26.10
CA LYS A 610 -36.18 -6.38 25.91
C LYS A 610 -36.87 -5.31 26.77
N SER A 611 -36.19 -4.84 27.82
CA SER A 611 -36.66 -3.77 28.70
C SER A 611 -36.45 -2.37 28.16
N TRP A 612 -35.66 -2.22 27.08
CA TRP A 612 -35.36 -0.93 26.50
C TRP A 612 -36.50 -0.44 25.61
N VAL A 613 -36.81 0.86 25.76
CA VAL A 613 -37.92 1.54 25.08
C VAL A 613 -37.35 2.41 23.93
N ALA A 614 -37.91 2.17 22.73
CA ALA A 614 -37.58 3.00 21.57
C ALA A 614 -37.97 4.47 21.84
N GLY A 615 -37.09 5.38 21.45
CA GLY A 615 -37.21 6.83 21.67
C GLY A 615 -36.71 7.31 23.05
N VAL A 616 -36.48 6.40 24.00
CA VAL A 616 -35.96 6.71 25.35
C VAL A 616 -34.55 6.14 25.51
N ASP A 617 -34.39 4.84 25.34
CA ASP A 617 -33.13 4.11 25.56
C ASP A 617 -32.30 4.00 24.28
N TYR A 618 -32.94 3.94 23.13
CA TYR A 618 -32.33 3.95 21.81
C TYR A 618 -33.24 4.67 20.81
N LYS A 619 -32.65 5.13 19.71
CA LYS A 619 -33.35 5.83 18.63
C LYS A 619 -33.05 5.13 17.29
N THR A 620 -34.07 5.06 16.45
CA THR A 620 -33.88 4.73 15.04
C THR A 620 -33.34 5.96 14.31
N VAL A 621 -32.15 5.88 13.73
CA VAL A 621 -31.52 6.99 13.02
C VAL A 621 -31.66 6.90 11.52
N GLU A 622 -31.85 5.68 10.99
CA GLU A 622 -32.26 5.43 9.61
C GLU A 622 -33.56 4.62 9.60
N PRO A 623 -34.55 4.99 8.75
CA PRO A 623 -35.83 4.28 8.69
C PRO A 623 -35.62 2.81 8.34
N CYS A 624 -36.51 1.96 8.85
CA CYS A 624 -36.48 0.55 8.53
C CYS A 624 -36.75 0.34 7.03
N LEU A 625 -35.79 -0.28 6.35
CA LEU A 625 -35.82 -0.59 4.92
C LEU A 625 -36.17 -2.09 4.76
N THR A 626 -37.18 -2.40 3.98
CA THR A 626 -37.45 -3.76 3.51
C THR A 626 -36.57 -4.03 2.30
N CYS A 627 -35.76 -5.07 2.38
CA CYS A 627 -34.84 -5.47 1.33
C CYS A 627 -35.24 -6.85 0.81
N HIS A 628 -35.42 -6.95 -0.49
CA HIS A 628 -35.92 -8.18 -1.13
C HIS A 628 -34.77 -9.10 -1.59
N ASP A 629 -35.10 -10.37 -1.73
CA ASP A 629 -34.19 -11.36 -2.31
C ASP A 629 -33.57 -10.87 -3.62
N GLY A 630 -32.24 -10.97 -3.72
CA GLY A 630 -31.48 -10.47 -4.88
C GLY A 630 -31.15 -8.97 -4.87
N GLU A 631 -31.65 -8.18 -3.91
CA GLU A 631 -31.35 -6.74 -3.82
C GLU A 631 -29.93 -6.47 -3.33
N SER A 632 -29.36 -5.33 -3.81
CA SER A 632 -28.10 -4.76 -3.32
C SER A 632 -28.39 -3.39 -2.75
N VAL A 633 -27.96 -3.15 -1.52
CA VAL A 633 -28.23 -1.92 -0.78
C VAL A 633 -26.91 -1.24 -0.39
N GLN A 634 -26.81 0.05 -0.72
CA GLN A 634 -25.70 0.90 -0.28
C GLN A 634 -26.25 2.13 0.42
N GLY A 635 -25.59 2.55 1.49
CA GLY A 635 -26.00 3.72 2.22
C GLY A 635 -24.88 4.30 3.10
N SER A 636 -25.18 5.45 3.67
CA SER A 636 -24.31 6.08 4.65
C SER A 636 -25.12 6.93 5.62
N HIS A 637 -24.63 7.03 6.85
CA HIS A 637 -25.21 7.85 7.90
C HIS A 637 -24.15 8.78 8.51
N VAL A 638 -24.43 10.08 8.56
CA VAL A 638 -23.57 11.06 9.25
C VAL A 638 -23.97 11.09 10.72
N THR A 639 -23.07 10.73 11.60
CA THR A 639 -23.36 10.63 13.04
C THR A 639 -23.57 12.03 13.65
N ASN A 640 -24.74 12.24 14.23
CA ASN A 640 -25.11 13.52 14.87
C ASN A 640 -24.75 13.57 16.37
N ALA A 641 -24.34 12.45 16.94
CA ALA A 641 -23.95 12.32 18.34
C ALA A 641 -22.88 11.22 18.49
N SER A 642 -22.08 11.32 19.55
CA SER A 642 -21.25 10.20 19.99
C SER A 642 -22.12 9.11 20.63
N GLY A 643 -21.62 7.88 20.68
CA GLY A 643 -22.32 6.75 21.26
C GLY A 643 -22.20 5.48 20.41
N THR A 644 -23.06 4.55 20.66
CA THR A 644 -23.09 3.26 19.99
C THR A 644 -24.15 3.25 18.90
N TYR A 645 -23.71 2.98 17.67
CA TYR A 645 -24.58 2.75 16.52
C TYR A 645 -24.66 1.25 16.27
N ILE A 646 -25.83 0.77 15.85
CA ILE A 646 -26.09 -0.65 15.60
C ILE A 646 -26.70 -0.79 14.21
N LEU A 647 -25.99 -1.46 13.30
CA LEU A 647 -26.54 -1.91 12.03
C LEU A 647 -27.28 -3.22 12.32
N GLN A 648 -28.58 -3.28 12.02
CA GLN A 648 -29.41 -4.43 12.34
C GLN A 648 -30.10 -4.98 11.09
N TRP A 649 -29.89 -6.26 10.83
CA TRP A 649 -30.62 -7.05 9.82
C TRP A 649 -31.54 -8.04 10.53
N ARG A 650 -32.77 -8.12 10.10
CA ARG A 650 -33.78 -9.05 10.65
C ARG A 650 -34.43 -9.82 9.53
N HIS A 651 -34.49 -11.13 9.63
CA HIS A 651 -35.25 -11.95 8.71
C HIS A 651 -36.74 -11.64 8.86
N MET A 652 -37.41 -11.29 7.76
CA MET A 652 -38.84 -10.98 7.76
C MET A 652 -39.67 -12.27 7.89
N GLU A 653 -40.68 -12.21 8.72
CA GLU A 653 -41.69 -13.23 8.73
C GLU A 653 -42.59 -13.05 7.50
N GLY A 654 -42.37 -13.83 6.46
CA GLY A 654 -43.29 -13.86 5.31
C GLY A 654 -44.68 -14.28 5.68
N PRO A 655 -45.72 -13.97 4.87
CA PRO A 655 -47.08 -14.43 5.12
C PRO A 655 -47.08 -15.96 5.27
N GLN A 656 -47.76 -16.47 6.28
CA GLN A 656 -47.85 -17.90 6.59
C GLN A 656 -48.29 -18.66 5.32
N HIS A 657 -47.36 -19.35 4.69
CA HIS A 657 -47.67 -20.25 3.59
C HIS A 657 -48.40 -21.48 4.15
N HIS A 658 -49.34 -21.98 3.37
CA HIS A 658 -50.28 -23.09 3.56
C HIS A 658 -49.86 -24.18 4.56
N PRO A 659 -50.79 -24.73 5.34
CA PRO A 659 -50.53 -25.70 6.42
C PRO A 659 -50.04 -27.09 5.96
N PHE A 660 -49.61 -27.25 4.71
CA PHE A 660 -49.18 -28.54 4.11
C PHE A 660 -47.73 -28.59 3.59
N GLU A 661 -46.92 -27.57 3.79
CA GLU A 661 -45.51 -27.69 3.45
C GLU A 661 -44.72 -28.31 4.61
N PHE A 662 -44.22 -29.51 4.39
CA PHE A 662 -43.27 -30.18 5.29
C PHE A 662 -41.99 -29.33 5.39
N PRO A 663 -41.52 -28.99 6.59
CA PRO A 663 -40.30 -28.22 6.77
C PRO A 663 -39.07 -29.12 6.54
N LEU A 664 -38.73 -29.43 5.30
CA LEU A 664 -37.53 -30.23 4.99
C LEU A 664 -36.25 -29.42 4.83
N SER A 665 -36.30 -28.09 4.86
CA SER A 665 -35.10 -27.24 5.05
C SER A 665 -35.49 -25.96 5.81
N PRO A 666 -34.74 -25.54 6.85
CA PRO A 666 -35.01 -24.28 7.49
C PRO A 666 -34.76 -23.16 6.47
N HIS A 667 -35.80 -22.41 6.12
CA HIS A 667 -35.69 -21.20 5.32
C HIS A 667 -34.84 -20.19 6.09
N LYS A 668 -33.63 -19.94 5.61
CA LYS A 668 -32.71 -18.99 6.18
C LYS A 668 -32.49 -17.87 5.18
N ALA A 669 -32.63 -16.61 5.62
CA ALA A 669 -32.17 -15.49 4.88
C ALA A 669 -30.62 -15.45 4.89
N LYS A 670 -30.04 -15.07 3.77
CA LYS A 670 -28.57 -14.91 3.67
C LYS A 670 -28.24 -13.48 3.28
N VAL A 671 -27.37 -12.86 4.07
CA VAL A 671 -26.91 -11.48 3.86
C VAL A 671 -25.40 -11.47 3.78
N MET A 672 -24.85 -10.85 2.73
CA MET A 672 -23.44 -10.53 2.63
C MET A 672 -23.27 -9.02 2.83
N TYR A 673 -22.49 -8.60 3.81
CA TYR A 673 -22.37 -7.19 4.17
C TYR A 673 -20.92 -6.72 4.37
N TYR A 674 -20.73 -5.44 4.16
CA TYR A 674 -19.53 -4.67 4.47
C TYR A 674 -19.96 -3.37 5.14
N TYR A 675 -19.16 -2.88 6.10
CA TYR A 675 -19.33 -1.56 6.66
C TYR A 675 -17.99 -0.89 6.91
N GLU A 676 -18.00 0.44 6.94
CA GLU A 676 -16.82 1.25 7.21
C GLU A 676 -17.22 2.50 8.00
N VAL A 677 -16.34 2.92 8.92
CA VAL A 677 -16.52 4.16 9.68
C VAL A 677 -15.45 5.16 9.24
N LEU A 678 -15.90 6.26 8.66
CA LEU A 678 -15.05 7.39 8.30
C LEU A 678 -15.10 8.41 9.45
N LYS A 679 -13.99 8.58 10.17
CA LYS A 679 -13.93 9.52 11.28
C LYS A 679 -14.14 10.95 10.78
N SER A 680 -14.79 11.80 11.61
CA SER A 680 -15.06 13.22 11.25
C SER A 680 -13.77 14.00 10.95
N GLN A 681 -12.67 13.63 11.58
CA GLN A 681 -11.35 14.21 11.33
C GLN A 681 -10.80 13.88 9.94
N ASP A 682 -11.19 12.74 9.37
CA ASP A 682 -10.75 12.22 8.09
C ASP A 682 -11.68 12.60 6.93
N TYR A 683 -12.92 13.03 7.25
CA TYR A 683 -13.93 13.38 6.26
C TYR A 683 -14.14 14.89 6.17
N LYS A 684 -13.63 15.50 5.11
CA LYS A 684 -13.86 16.94 4.77
C LYS A 684 -14.67 17.11 3.47
N GLY A 685 -15.55 16.15 3.17
CA GLY A 685 -16.53 16.27 2.09
C GLY A 685 -17.64 17.28 2.47
N SER A 686 -18.24 17.92 1.46
CA SER A 686 -19.41 18.78 1.68
C SER A 686 -20.57 17.94 2.21
N VAL A 687 -21.09 18.27 3.38
CA VAL A 687 -22.28 17.63 3.98
C VAL A 687 -23.48 17.70 3.03
N THR A 688 -23.54 18.71 2.15
CA THR A 688 -24.57 18.87 1.13
C THR A 688 -24.54 17.80 0.04
N SER A 689 -23.38 17.25 -0.30
CA SER A 689 -23.30 16.18 -1.31
C SER A 689 -23.72 14.79 -0.77
N LEU A 690 -23.71 14.60 0.56
CA LEU A 690 -24.21 13.39 1.20
C LEU A 690 -25.72 13.43 1.41
N GLN A 691 -26.29 14.63 1.67
CA GLN A 691 -27.75 14.80 1.79
C GLN A 691 -28.49 14.65 0.47
N SER A 692 -27.84 14.88 -0.68
CA SER A 692 -28.45 14.67 -2.01
C SER A 692 -28.52 13.19 -2.43
N SER A 693 -27.81 12.27 -1.75
CA SER A 693 -27.94 10.83 -1.97
C SER A 693 -29.12 10.19 -1.21
N HIS A 694 -29.85 10.94 -0.40
CA HIS A 694 -31.09 10.49 0.24
C HIS A 694 -32.34 10.49 -0.64
N SER A 695 -32.27 10.97 -1.88
CA SER A 695 -33.36 10.80 -2.84
C SER A 695 -33.16 9.46 -3.57
N GLY A 696 -33.97 8.47 -3.18
CA GLY A 696 -33.94 7.10 -3.64
C GLY A 696 -33.68 6.91 -5.12
N ASN A 697 -32.58 6.25 -5.42
CA ASN A 697 -32.42 5.49 -6.62
C ASN A 697 -32.26 4.02 -6.22
N THR A 698 -33.37 3.37 -5.98
CA THR A 698 -33.51 1.94 -6.18
C THR A 698 -33.23 1.70 -7.67
N CYS A 699 -32.04 1.27 -7.99
CA CYS A 699 -31.76 0.72 -9.32
C CYS A 699 -32.40 -0.65 -9.41
N ASN A 700 -33.67 -0.70 -9.74
CA ASN A 700 -34.33 -1.89 -10.22
C ASN A 700 -33.71 -2.30 -11.55
N SER A 701 -32.84 -3.29 -11.55
CA SER A 701 -32.48 -4.04 -12.75
C SER A 701 -33.54 -5.13 -13.01
N SER A 702 -34.70 -4.72 -13.51
CA SER A 702 -35.59 -5.64 -14.20
C SER A 702 -35.27 -5.58 -15.69
N SER A 703 -34.83 -6.71 -16.21
CA SER A 703 -34.73 -6.97 -17.62
C SER A 703 -36.13 -6.99 -18.23
N ASP A 704 -36.49 -5.98 -19.02
CA ASP A 704 -37.57 -6.10 -19.98
C ASP A 704 -37.11 -5.52 -21.33
N HIS A 705 -37.05 -6.42 -22.28
CA HIS A 705 -37.00 -6.12 -23.69
C HIS A 705 -38.34 -5.48 -24.16
N SER A 706 -38.30 -4.24 -24.58
CA SER A 706 -39.19 -3.81 -25.69
C SER A 706 -38.68 -2.52 -26.34
N SER A 707 -38.50 -2.64 -27.61
CA SER A 707 -38.24 -1.61 -28.61
C SER A 707 -39.33 -0.54 -28.65
N ALA A 708 -38.98 0.74 -28.59
CA ALA A 708 -39.74 1.78 -29.27
C ALA A 708 -38.85 3.02 -29.56
N LEU A 709 -38.74 3.31 -30.82
CA LEU A 709 -38.25 4.54 -31.43
C LEU A 709 -39.13 5.74 -31.00
N SER A 710 -38.52 6.86 -30.57
CA SER A 710 -39.09 8.20 -30.90
C SER A 710 -38.09 9.32 -30.60
N SER A 711 -37.68 9.96 -31.68
CA SER A 711 -37.38 11.36 -31.97
C SER A 711 -37.06 12.38 -30.88
N CYS A 712 -35.91 13.06 -31.09
CA CYS A 712 -35.55 14.38 -30.58
C CYS A 712 -36.55 15.49 -30.93
N PRO A 713 -36.58 16.63 -30.19
CA PRO A 713 -36.06 17.83 -30.80
C PRO A 713 -35.16 18.70 -29.93
N SER A 714 -34.34 19.43 -30.64
CA SER A 714 -33.41 20.48 -30.29
C SER A 714 -34.00 21.65 -29.49
N ARG A 715 -33.28 22.07 -28.41
CA ARG A 715 -32.85 23.45 -28.20
C ARG A 715 -31.72 23.50 -27.17
#